data_d17f3936f9091ebbb608a2c90996b21d
#
_entry.id   d17f3936f9091ebbb608a2c90996b21d
#
_cell.length_a   1.000
_cell.length_b   1.000
_cell.length_c   1.000
_cell.angle_alpha   90.00
_cell.angle_beta   90.00
_cell.angle_gamma   90.00
#
_symmetry.space_group_name_H-M   'P 1'
#
loop_
_entity.id
_entity.type
_entity.pdbx_description
1 polymer ?
#
loop_
_entity_poly.entity_id
_entity_poly.type
_entity_poly.pdbx_seq_one_letter_code
_entity_poly.pdbx_strand_id
1 'polypeptide(L)'
;MKQSALTAAIRSAVGVSLIMGAVIPAFAQDAKDDTIEEVYVTGSRIKADGFESASPVMISTADEIKATGINKIEDFLNSLPQLEASDSSYESNGASGNATLDLRGMGSNRTLVLVNGRRMGAGGAYNSASADVNQIPTAMIERVEVLTGGASTVYGADAVAGVVNFVLRDNFEGVELKLGTSGYMHDNNNAYIQGKMDARGFEYPKGGNGVDGRADTVDFVMGSNFAEDKGHATFYTTWRTGSELRQEARDYSSCALNASGTSCGGSGNAVVPNFYISQLDANGALDWGSYEYWTLDQNSKFIPSSGNIYNYAPINHFMRPDEKWSMGTLLNYEINDTTKFYGELMATNYKTKAQIAESGTFFAEEYHLDFDSPLLNDTQRQQLTDTWGLGSGDEFAVYIGKRNVEGGPRASVMTNSSFRVVLGLEGTVGDWDYDVNYQKNYVDSSVTYINDFFGPKIVEALDNATYDVFTYQGVTPEQAAGLTGVAMLRADLSTEIFAATVSGDTGFSLPTASSNINVAAGIERRDMSYDRDSDSVFADGMLLGQGGATPSIEGGYSVFDAFFEAAIPVFDNLTTEVGFRTSDYSTSGVANTYKFMVSYSPIDMLRIRTGYNRAIRSPSIATMFAPQTTGLWGGSDPCAGATPAYTAAQCALTGVTAAQYGNIVASPASQYNGQFGGNTELNPESADTLSFGIVVDPIDNLTVSIDYWSVELEDAIGSVGALEILKQCGENGNAQFCNMINRGNAGTLWLGTSGYIKDTSTNLGEVNFEGIDIAAAYTMDVADGQLSVKLNGSHSLKKEVLTLPGDETTRYECTGIANDSNCTGPNTDWRHTLSANYAKDNWTVGAKWRYFGSPDYQGTNALAKKELKAVSYLDLSGSYVVSETIELSAGARNVLDKEPPMVGGGLNPTNANTYGNYDVLGRYVYADVTFRF
;
A
#
# COMPACT_ATOMS: atom_id res chain seq x y z
N MET A 1 -21.81 -0.32 27.93
CA MET A 1 -20.67 0.48 27.44
C MET A 1 -19.42 0.04 28.19
N LYS A 2 -18.68 -0.92 27.67
CA LYS A 2 -17.35 -1.27 28.16
C LYS A 2 -16.40 -0.23 27.56
N GLN A 3 -15.76 0.61 28.37
CA GLN A 3 -14.63 1.42 27.90
C GLN A 3 -13.57 0.45 27.36
N SER A 4 -13.10 0.70 26.14
CA SER A 4 -12.10 -0.16 25.53
C SER A 4 -10.85 -0.21 26.41
N ALA A 5 -10.18 -1.37 26.45
CA ALA A 5 -8.94 -1.56 27.21
C ALA A 5 -7.87 -0.53 26.81
N LEU A 6 -7.91 -0.05 25.57
CA LEU A 6 -7.06 0.99 25.03
C LEU A 6 -7.27 2.34 25.73
N THR A 7 -8.53 2.76 25.98
CA THR A 7 -8.84 3.99 26.70
C THR A 7 -8.36 3.93 28.15
N ALA A 8 -8.40 2.75 28.77
CA ALA A 8 -7.87 2.53 30.12
C ALA A 8 -6.33 2.55 30.12
N ALA A 9 -5.68 1.94 29.15
CA ALA A 9 -4.22 1.93 28.99
C ALA A 9 -3.65 3.33 28.72
N ILE A 10 -4.29 4.11 27.85
CA ILE A 10 -3.91 5.50 27.56
C ILE A 10 -4.05 6.40 28.82
N ARG A 11 -5.14 6.23 29.58
CA ARG A 11 -5.30 7.00 30.84
C ARG A 11 -4.26 6.62 31.89
N SER A 12 -3.82 5.37 31.93
CA SER A 12 -2.76 4.91 32.83
C SER A 12 -1.38 5.43 32.40
N ALA A 13 -1.10 5.46 31.09
CA ALA A 13 0.16 5.98 30.53
C ALA A 13 0.30 7.51 30.77
N VAL A 14 -0.78 8.26 30.55
CA VAL A 14 -0.83 9.71 30.85
C VAL A 14 -0.66 9.98 32.35
N GLY A 15 -1.19 9.12 33.22
CA GLY A 15 -1.02 9.25 34.67
C GLY A 15 0.42 9.01 35.15
N VAL A 16 1.17 8.13 34.51
CA VAL A 16 2.59 7.85 34.83
C VAL A 16 3.49 8.97 34.32
N SER A 17 3.20 9.53 33.11
CA SER A 17 3.98 10.62 32.51
C SER A 17 3.89 11.95 33.31
N LEU A 18 2.78 12.22 34.01
CA LEU A 18 2.59 13.43 34.81
C LEU A 18 3.34 13.41 36.17
N ILE A 19 3.84 12.25 36.60
CA ILE A 19 4.57 12.15 37.88
C ILE A 19 6.08 12.41 37.72
N MET A 20 6.64 12.29 36.49
CA MET A 20 8.07 12.56 36.23
C MET A 20 8.40 14.03 35.89
N GLY A 21 7.43 14.92 35.86
CA GLY A 21 7.58 16.31 35.40
C GLY A 21 8.08 17.36 36.41
N ALA A 22 8.76 16.99 37.51
CA ALA A 22 9.20 17.94 38.48
C ALA A 22 10.63 17.70 38.99
N VAL A 23 11.65 17.86 38.17
CA VAL A 23 12.99 18.38 38.56
C VAL A 23 13.81 18.63 37.27
N ILE A 24 14.03 19.88 36.90
CA ILE A 24 15.02 20.25 35.84
C ILE A 24 16.20 20.93 36.53
N PRO A 25 17.39 20.34 36.56
CA PRO A 25 18.62 21.10 36.71
C PRO A 25 19.21 21.44 35.35
N ALA A 26 19.50 22.67 35.05
CA ALA A 26 20.24 23.11 33.88
C ALA A 26 21.69 22.69 33.98
N PHE A 27 22.16 21.90 33.01
CA PHE A 27 23.57 21.61 32.82
C PHE A 27 24.01 21.98 31.38
N ALA A 28 25.13 22.66 31.32
CA ALA A 28 25.85 22.96 30.09
C ALA A 28 26.60 21.69 29.63
N GLN A 29 26.47 21.38 28.34
CA GLN A 29 27.06 20.21 27.73
C GLN A 29 28.50 20.50 27.30
N ASP A 30 29.47 19.75 27.83
CA ASP A 30 30.81 19.62 27.24
C ASP A 30 30.73 18.61 26.09
N ALA A 31 31.21 18.99 24.92
CA ALA A 31 31.34 18.11 23.77
C ALA A 31 32.25 16.92 24.13
N LYS A 32 31.66 15.75 24.26
CA LYS A 32 32.41 14.49 24.38
C LYS A 32 32.76 13.96 23.00
N ASP A 33 33.98 13.47 22.88
CA ASP A 33 34.52 12.69 21.77
C ASP A 33 33.52 11.65 21.27
N ASP A 34 33.23 11.68 19.96
CA ASP A 34 32.49 10.65 19.26
C ASP A 34 33.30 9.35 19.28
N THR A 35 33.09 8.56 20.32
CA THR A 35 33.35 7.13 20.20
C THR A 35 32.24 6.60 19.30
N ILE A 36 32.61 6.13 18.09
CA ILE A 36 31.70 5.44 17.16
C ILE A 36 31.11 4.27 17.96
N GLU A 37 29.83 4.41 18.39
CA GLU A 37 29.07 3.26 18.88
C GLU A 37 29.05 2.23 17.75
N GLU A 38 29.45 0.99 18.04
CA GLU A 38 29.38 -0.09 17.06
C GLU A 38 27.95 -0.26 16.58
N VAL A 39 27.71 0.10 15.31
CA VAL A 39 26.41 -0.01 14.67
C VAL A 39 26.17 -1.46 14.28
N TYR A 40 25.41 -2.20 15.10
CA TYR A 40 24.92 -3.52 14.70
C TYR A 40 23.91 -3.38 13.57
N VAL A 41 24.29 -3.81 12.37
CA VAL A 41 23.48 -3.71 11.17
C VAL A 41 22.56 -4.92 11.05
N THR A 42 21.33 -4.70 10.60
CA THR A 42 20.32 -5.75 10.31
C THR A 42 20.90 -6.87 9.42
N GLY A 43 20.60 -8.15 9.72
CA GLY A 43 21.00 -9.30 8.87
C GLY A 43 21.59 -10.48 9.62
N SER A 44 21.89 -10.35 10.94
CA SER A 44 22.33 -11.44 11.81
C SER A 44 21.87 -11.22 13.25
N ARG A 45 21.80 -12.30 14.04
CA ARG A 45 21.63 -12.29 15.50
C ARG A 45 22.95 -12.42 16.25
N ILE A 46 24.06 -12.57 15.53
CA ILE A 46 25.39 -12.67 16.11
C ILE A 46 25.84 -11.27 16.50
N LYS A 47 26.10 -11.05 17.80
CA LYS A 47 26.72 -9.85 18.34
C LYS A 47 28.21 -10.17 18.53
N ALA A 48 29.06 -9.64 17.68
CA ALA A 48 30.51 -9.81 17.79
C ALA A 48 31.23 -8.58 17.22
N ASP A 49 32.26 -8.09 17.95
CA ASP A 49 33.05 -6.95 17.56
C ASP A 49 33.69 -7.16 16.17
N GLY A 50 33.51 -6.20 15.27
CA GLY A 50 34.05 -6.26 13.91
C GLY A 50 33.38 -7.27 12.97
N PHE A 51 32.27 -7.86 13.36
CA PHE A 51 31.49 -8.74 12.49
C PHE A 51 30.50 -7.94 11.63
N GLU A 52 30.70 -7.96 10.33
CA GLU A 52 29.74 -7.45 9.34
C GLU A 52 29.10 -8.60 8.56
N SER A 53 27.78 -8.70 8.59
CA SER A 53 27.07 -9.69 7.79
C SER A 53 27.34 -9.50 6.28
N ALA A 54 27.44 -10.61 5.56
CA ALA A 54 27.59 -10.61 4.11
C ALA A 54 26.32 -10.13 3.37
N SER A 55 25.20 -9.93 4.09
CA SER A 55 23.94 -9.45 3.51
C SER A 55 24.04 -7.98 3.06
N PRO A 56 23.55 -7.62 1.86
CA PRO A 56 23.53 -6.22 1.41
C PRO A 56 22.49 -5.41 2.18
N VAL A 57 22.95 -4.36 2.87
CA VAL A 57 22.10 -3.43 3.64
C VAL A 57 22.32 -2.01 3.15
N MET A 58 21.23 -1.30 2.88
CA MET A 58 21.20 0.13 2.58
C MET A 58 20.74 0.90 3.82
N ILE A 59 21.49 1.94 4.19
CA ILE A 59 21.19 2.78 5.36
C ILE A 59 20.81 4.18 4.91
N SER A 60 19.68 4.67 5.42
CA SER A 60 19.23 6.06 5.30
C SER A 60 19.21 6.70 6.68
N THR A 61 19.97 7.77 6.86
CA THR A 61 20.12 8.45 8.15
C THR A 61 18.96 9.42 8.43
N ALA A 62 18.80 9.82 9.71
CA ALA A 62 17.83 10.85 10.11
C ALA A 62 18.01 12.15 9.33
N ASP A 63 19.26 12.59 9.09
CA ASP A 63 19.54 13.82 8.34
C ASP A 63 19.10 13.72 6.87
N GLU A 64 19.27 12.56 6.24
CA GLU A 64 18.78 12.32 4.88
C GLU A 64 17.24 12.37 4.80
N ILE A 65 16.56 11.81 5.79
CA ILE A 65 15.10 11.85 5.91
C ILE A 65 14.65 13.29 6.15
N LYS A 66 15.27 14.00 7.11
CA LYS A 66 14.99 15.39 7.46
C LYS A 66 15.17 16.34 6.27
N ALA A 67 16.23 16.15 5.47
CA ALA A 67 16.53 16.94 4.29
C ALA A 67 15.46 16.84 3.19
N THR A 68 14.56 15.89 3.25
CA THR A 68 13.41 15.77 2.31
C THR A 68 12.19 16.55 2.77
N GLY A 69 12.12 16.98 4.04
CA GLY A 69 10.97 17.62 4.65
C GLY A 69 9.72 16.73 4.71
N ILE A 70 9.88 15.44 4.44
CA ILE A 70 8.77 14.48 4.43
C ILE A 70 8.31 14.25 5.87
N ASN A 71 7.00 14.34 6.07
CA ASN A 71 6.33 14.05 7.32
C ASN A 71 5.56 12.71 7.32
N LYS A 72 5.57 12.00 6.19
CA LYS A 72 5.02 10.64 5.98
C LYS A 72 6.17 9.74 5.55
N ILE A 73 6.55 8.77 6.39
CA ILE A 73 7.74 7.96 6.14
C ILE A 73 7.62 7.09 4.88
N GLU A 74 6.40 6.70 4.51
CA GLU A 74 6.14 5.96 3.27
C GLU A 74 6.54 6.77 2.03
N ASP A 75 6.34 8.09 2.01
CA ASP A 75 6.71 8.95 0.88
C ASP A 75 8.25 9.02 0.68
N PHE A 76 9.00 8.96 1.79
CA PHE A 76 10.46 8.86 1.72
C PHE A 76 10.87 7.49 1.17
N LEU A 77 10.35 6.42 1.75
CA LEU A 77 10.76 5.06 1.40
C LEU A 77 10.36 4.69 -0.03
N ASN A 78 9.16 5.06 -0.48
CA ASN A 78 8.71 4.86 -1.86
C ASN A 78 9.53 5.66 -2.90
N SER A 79 10.32 6.64 -2.45
CA SER A 79 11.29 7.34 -3.31
C SER A 79 12.59 6.56 -3.53
N LEU A 80 12.85 5.51 -2.73
CA LEU A 80 14.05 4.68 -2.87
C LEU A 80 13.92 3.74 -4.07
N PRO A 81 15.00 3.49 -4.83
CA PRO A 81 14.94 2.68 -6.04
C PRO A 81 14.49 1.23 -5.83
N GLN A 82 14.73 0.66 -4.65
CA GLN A 82 14.40 -0.71 -4.29
C GLN A 82 12.94 -0.91 -3.85
N LEU A 83 12.20 0.16 -3.58
CA LEU A 83 10.81 0.07 -3.15
C LEU A 83 9.86 0.52 -4.25
N GLU A 84 8.75 -0.20 -4.40
CA GLU A 84 7.64 0.17 -5.27
C GLU A 84 6.53 0.85 -4.46
N ALA A 85 5.68 1.64 -5.13
CA ALA A 85 4.53 2.24 -4.45
C ALA A 85 3.55 1.16 -3.97
N SER A 86 3.11 1.31 -2.73
CA SER A 86 2.13 0.45 -2.09
C SER A 86 1.05 1.32 -1.45
N ASP A 87 0.21 0.76 -0.56
CA ASP A 87 -0.84 1.52 0.12
C ASP A 87 -0.29 2.82 0.71
N SER A 88 -0.95 3.92 0.42
CA SER A 88 -0.50 5.25 0.82
C SER A 88 -1.68 6.22 0.94
N SER A 89 -1.40 7.48 1.26
CA SER A 89 -2.43 8.52 1.32
C SER A 89 -2.98 8.95 -0.05
N TYR A 90 -2.39 8.50 -1.16
CA TYR A 90 -2.79 8.86 -2.54
C TYR A 90 -3.88 7.95 -3.12
N GLU A 91 -4.41 7.02 -2.35
CA GLU A 91 -5.52 6.16 -2.73
C GLU A 91 -6.83 6.66 -2.14
N SER A 92 -7.91 6.68 -2.96
CA SER A 92 -9.25 7.05 -2.51
C SER A 92 -10.25 5.92 -2.64
N ASN A 93 -10.31 5.29 -3.81
CA ASN A 93 -11.21 4.15 -4.06
C ASN A 93 -10.51 2.86 -3.62
N GLY A 94 -11.14 2.13 -2.70
CA GLY A 94 -10.55 0.91 -2.14
C GLY A 94 -9.44 1.15 -1.11
N ALA A 95 -9.29 2.38 -0.60
CA ALA A 95 -8.25 2.71 0.38
C ALA A 95 -8.37 1.85 1.66
N SER A 96 -7.25 1.27 2.08
CA SER A 96 -7.16 0.49 3.33
C SER A 96 -7.04 1.36 4.59
N GLY A 97 -6.66 2.62 4.43
CA GLY A 97 -6.32 3.53 5.55
C GLY A 97 -4.90 3.37 6.05
N ASN A 98 -4.15 2.42 5.57
CA ASN A 98 -2.77 2.12 5.97
C ASN A 98 -1.74 2.75 5.04
N ALA A 99 -0.47 2.69 5.45
CA ALA A 99 0.70 2.88 4.61
C ALA A 99 1.59 1.64 4.71
N THR A 100 1.91 1.02 3.58
CA THR A 100 2.69 -0.21 3.52
C THR A 100 3.94 -0.06 2.66
N LEU A 101 4.87 -0.99 2.78
CA LEU A 101 6.14 -0.98 2.04
C LEU A 101 6.23 -2.22 1.16
N ASP A 102 6.58 -2.02 -0.11
CA ASP A 102 6.73 -3.10 -1.08
C ASP A 102 8.16 -3.12 -1.64
N LEU A 103 8.99 -3.99 -1.10
CA LEU A 103 10.36 -4.13 -1.55
C LEU A 103 10.41 -4.92 -2.87
N ARG A 104 10.99 -4.30 -3.90
CA ARG A 104 11.13 -4.85 -5.25
C ARG A 104 9.83 -5.17 -5.99
N GLY A 105 8.68 -4.67 -5.51
CA GLY A 105 7.37 -4.97 -6.13
C GLY A 105 6.94 -6.43 -5.95
N MET A 106 7.43 -7.10 -4.90
CA MET A 106 7.06 -8.49 -4.59
C MET A 106 5.78 -8.59 -3.74
N GLY A 107 5.24 -7.45 -3.32
CA GLY A 107 4.08 -7.33 -2.44
C GLY A 107 4.45 -6.99 -1.00
N SER A 108 3.68 -6.09 -0.38
CA SER A 108 3.94 -5.61 0.98
C SER A 108 3.87 -6.70 2.06
N ASN A 109 3.17 -7.79 1.80
CA ASN A 109 3.10 -8.96 2.68
C ASN A 109 4.35 -9.87 2.62
N ARG A 110 5.32 -9.57 1.75
CA ARG A 110 6.63 -10.23 1.65
C ARG A 110 7.78 -9.33 2.08
N THR A 111 7.46 -8.12 2.57
CA THR A 111 8.40 -7.15 3.14
C THR A 111 8.21 -7.08 4.65
N LEU A 112 9.18 -7.59 5.40
CA LEU A 112 9.11 -7.55 6.87
C LEU A 112 9.50 -6.18 7.40
N VAL A 113 8.66 -5.57 8.23
CA VAL A 113 8.95 -4.30 8.91
C VAL A 113 9.33 -4.57 10.37
N LEU A 114 10.45 -3.99 10.78
CA LEU A 114 10.95 -4.05 12.15
C LEU A 114 11.06 -2.65 12.76
N VAL A 115 10.97 -2.58 14.08
CA VAL A 115 11.36 -1.43 14.90
C VAL A 115 12.37 -1.93 15.94
N ASN A 116 13.57 -1.36 15.96
CA ASN A 116 14.69 -1.78 16.80
C ASN A 116 14.96 -3.30 16.69
N GLY A 117 14.95 -3.83 15.44
CA GLY A 117 15.18 -5.26 15.16
C GLY A 117 14.04 -6.20 15.55
N ARG A 118 12.88 -5.69 15.98
CA ARG A 118 11.71 -6.47 16.44
C ARG A 118 10.52 -6.25 15.54
N ARG A 119 9.80 -7.33 15.21
CA ARG A 119 8.69 -7.37 14.26
C ARG A 119 7.55 -6.41 14.64
N MET A 120 7.06 -5.65 13.65
CA MET A 120 5.79 -4.93 13.73
C MET A 120 4.61 -5.88 13.50
N GLY A 121 3.48 -5.60 14.14
CA GLY A 121 2.21 -6.29 13.88
C GLY A 121 1.52 -5.81 12.61
N ALA A 122 0.49 -6.54 12.17
CA ALA A 122 -0.35 -6.17 11.03
C ALA A 122 -1.14 -4.87 11.26
N GLY A 123 -1.54 -4.19 10.17
CA GLY A 123 -1.86 -2.77 10.17
C GLY A 123 -3.31 -2.36 10.40
N GLY A 124 -4.35 -3.15 10.05
CA GLY A 124 -5.72 -2.64 10.18
C GLY A 124 -6.82 -3.52 9.58
N ALA A 125 -8.03 -2.98 9.53
CA ALA A 125 -9.26 -3.71 9.21
C ALA A 125 -9.29 -4.36 7.80
N TYR A 126 -8.57 -3.80 6.86
CA TYR A 126 -8.42 -4.37 5.50
C TYR A 126 -7.04 -4.97 5.26
N ASN A 127 -6.16 -4.95 6.27
CA ASN A 127 -4.79 -5.42 6.14
C ASN A 127 -4.39 -6.27 7.36
N SER A 128 -4.56 -7.58 7.26
CA SER A 128 -4.19 -8.56 8.28
C SER A 128 -2.78 -9.15 8.10
N ALA A 129 -2.02 -8.70 7.09
CA ALA A 129 -0.74 -9.30 6.70
C ALA A 129 0.45 -8.36 6.83
N SER A 130 0.33 -7.10 6.38
CA SER A 130 1.44 -6.15 6.30
C SER A 130 1.40 -5.17 7.47
N ALA A 131 2.57 -4.69 7.89
CA ALA A 131 2.67 -3.64 8.89
C ALA A 131 2.21 -2.28 8.32
N ASP A 132 1.59 -1.45 9.16
CA ASP A 132 1.25 -0.06 8.85
C ASP A 132 2.35 0.87 9.37
N VAL A 133 3.16 1.42 8.48
CA VAL A 133 4.26 2.33 8.86
C VAL A 133 3.77 3.69 9.37
N ASN A 134 2.48 4.01 9.26
CA ASN A 134 1.89 5.14 9.99
C ASN A 134 2.00 5.00 11.51
N GLN A 135 2.20 3.80 12.04
CA GLN A 135 2.40 3.58 13.48
C GLN A 135 3.78 4.05 13.96
N ILE A 136 4.74 4.27 13.05
CA ILE A 136 6.11 4.64 13.40
C ILE A 136 6.24 6.16 13.57
N PRO A 137 6.79 6.67 14.69
CA PRO A 137 6.98 8.09 14.92
C PRO A 137 8.21 8.60 14.12
N THR A 138 7.97 9.37 13.05
CA THR A 138 9.04 9.85 12.16
C THR A 138 10.11 10.66 12.90
N ALA A 139 9.73 11.44 13.93
CA ALA A 139 10.64 12.24 14.74
C ALA A 139 11.64 11.40 15.57
N MET A 140 11.31 10.13 15.81
CA MET A 140 12.16 9.22 16.59
C MET A 140 13.08 8.37 15.73
N ILE A 141 12.99 8.42 14.40
CA ILE A 141 13.85 7.61 13.53
C ILE A 141 15.26 8.18 13.56
N GLU A 142 16.20 7.36 13.97
CA GLU A 142 17.64 7.62 13.87
C GLU A 142 18.18 7.22 12.50
N ARG A 143 17.78 6.03 12.03
CA ARG A 143 18.08 5.52 10.69
C ARG A 143 17.08 4.47 10.26
N VAL A 144 17.01 4.25 8.96
CA VAL A 144 16.28 3.14 8.35
C VAL A 144 17.27 2.24 7.63
N GLU A 145 17.23 0.96 7.95
CA GLU A 145 18.05 -0.07 7.33
C GLU A 145 17.18 -0.92 6.41
N VAL A 146 17.54 -0.99 5.14
CA VAL A 146 16.86 -1.81 4.14
C VAL A 146 17.77 -2.97 3.77
N LEU A 147 17.45 -4.15 4.28
CA LEU A 147 18.09 -5.42 3.95
C LEU A 147 17.37 -6.03 2.75
N THR A 148 18.07 -6.20 1.65
CA THR A 148 17.50 -6.77 0.42
C THR A 148 17.85 -8.24 0.29
N GLY A 149 16.83 -9.08 0.02
CA GLY A 149 16.94 -10.54 -0.07
C GLY A 149 16.35 -11.27 1.14
N GLY A 150 16.16 -12.58 0.99
CA GLY A 150 15.52 -13.42 2.01
C GLY A 150 16.24 -13.38 3.36
N ALA A 151 15.51 -13.11 4.43
CA ALA A 151 16.02 -13.03 5.80
C ALA A 151 15.18 -13.83 6.80
N SER A 152 14.37 -14.77 6.32
CA SER A 152 13.49 -15.58 7.19
C SER A 152 14.25 -16.46 8.17
N THR A 153 15.48 -16.84 7.88
CA THR A 153 16.34 -17.59 8.81
C THR A 153 16.63 -16.77 10.07
N VAL A 154 16.82 -15.47 9.93
CA VAL A 154 17.14 -14.55 11.05
C VAL A 154 15.88 -14.07 11.75
N TYR A 155 14.86 -13.63 11.00
CA TYR A 155 13.71 -12.90 11.51
C TYR A 155 12.38 -13.68 11.45
N GLY A 156 12.39 -14.92 10.95
CA GLY A 156 11.19 -15.72 10.72
C GLY A 156 10.48 -15.36 9.42
N ALA A 157 9.28 -15.88 9.24
CA ALA A 157 8.49 -15.71 8.03
C ALA A 157 8.26 -14.25 7.63
N ASP A 158 7.82 -14.04 6.40
CA ASP A 158 7.46 -12.78 5.75
C ASP A 158 8.67 -11.92 5.28
N ALA A 159 9.90 -12.26 5.69
CA ALA A 159 11.12 -11.66 5.17
C ALA A 159 11.58 -12.33 3.85
N VAL A 160 10.70 -12.32 2.85
CA VAL A 160 10.94 -12.95 1.53
C VAL A 160 11.67 -11.98 0.60
N ALA A 161 11.10 -10.79 0.38
CA ALA A 161 11.72 -9.73 -0.41
C ALA A 161 12.87 -9.06 0.35
N GLY A 162 12.77 -9.03 1.68
CA GLY A 162 13.74 -8.46 2.58
C GLY A 162 13.11 -7.86 3.84
N VAL A 163 13.86 -6.97 4.48
CA VAL A 163 13.51 -6.35 5.76
C VAL A 163 13.72 -4.84 5.70
N VAL A 164 12.78 -4.09 6.26
CA VAL A 164 12.94 -2.65 6.53
C VAL A 164 12.93 -2.46 8.05
N ASN A 165 14.07 -2.12 8.63
CA ASN A 165 14.25 -1.92 10.06
C ASN A 165 14.36 -0.43 10.40
N PHE A 166 13.50 0.06 11.27
CA PHE A 166 13.51 1.41 11.81
C PHE A 166 14.22 1.41 13.16
N VAL A 167 15.37 2.00 13.21
CA VAL A 167 16.12 2.21 14.46
C VAL A 167 15.71 3.54 15.04
N LEU A 168 15.28 3.52 16.30
CA LEU A 168 14.79 4.71 17.00
C LEU A 168 15.89 5.31 17.89
N ARG A 169 15.83 6.64 18.10
CA ARG A 169 16.72 7.39 19.00
C ARG A 169 16.43 7.01 20.45
N ASP A 170 17.16 6.09 21.01
CA ASP A 170 16.95 5.59 22.39
C ASP A 170 17.84 6.28 23.45
N ASN A 171 18.92 6.97 23.03
CA ASN A 171 19.86 7.69 23.88
C ASN A 171 19.79 9.21 23.72
N PHE A 172 18.59 9.76 23.42
CA PHE A 172 18.44 11.20 23.25
C PHE A 172 18.56 11.94 24.60
N GLU A 173 19.42 12.95 24.68
CA GLU A 173 19.54 13.83 25.84
C GLU A 173 19.07 15.25 25.55
N GLY A 174 18.38 15.88 26.49
CA GLY A 174 17.85 17.24 26.37
C GLY A 174 16.39 17.29 25.95
N VAL A 175 15.98 18.42 25.38
CA VAL A 175 14.60 18.68 24.91
C VAL A 175 14.65 19.20 23.48
N GLU A 176 13.89 18.58 22.59
CA GLU A 176 13.73 19.01 21.20
C GLU A 176 12.25 19.27 20.92
N LEU A 177 11.95 20.44 20.34
CA LEU A 177 10.64 20.80 19.81
C LEU A 177 10.80 21.20 18.35
N LYS A 178 10.18 20.43 17.45
CA LYS A 178 10.13 20.73 16.01
C LYS A 178 8.71 21.16 15.62
N LEU A 179 8.62 22.27 14.88
CA LEU A 179 7.39 22.76 14.27
C LEU A 179 7.60 22.78 12.75
N GLY A 180 6.73 22.10 12.03
CA GLY A 180 6.85 21.97 10.57
C GLY A 180 5.57 22.33 9.86
N THR A 181 5.70 22.86 8.64
CA THR A 181 4.60 23.06 7.70
C THR A 181 5.04 22.70 6.29
N SER A 182 4.12 22.13 5.54
CA SER A 182 4.39 21.71 4.17
C SER A 182 3.14 21.80 3.29
N GLY A 183 3.29 21.63 1.98
CA GLY A 183 2.17 21.59 1.04
C GLY A 183 2.64 21.45 -0.38
N TYR A 184 1.69 21.46 -1.31
CA TYR A 184 1.96 21.25 -2.73
C TYR A 184 1.68 22.53 -3.54
N MET A 185 2.41 22.68 -4.63
CA MET A 185 2.24 23.77 -5.60
C MET A 185 2.30 23.17 -7.01
N HIS A 186 1.34 23.56 -7.85
CA HIS A 186 1.32 23.12 -9.23
C HIS A 186 0.77 24.21 -10.15
N ASP A 187 1.29 24.29 -11.37
CA ASP A 187 0.82 25.20 -12.41
C ASP A 187 0.04 24.42 -13.47
N ASN A 188 -1.30 24.44 -13.36
CA ASN A 188 -2.23 23.73 -14.23
C ASN A 188 -2.23 24.32 -15.65
N ASN A 189 -1.38 23.81 -16.52
CA ASN A 189 -1.19 24.29 -17.89
C ASN A 189 -1.09 23.16 -18.94
N ASN A 190 -1.56 21.95 -18.61
CA ASN A 190 -1.54 20.81 -19.51
C ASN A 190 -2.60 20.95 -20.63
N ALA A 191 -2.20 21.56 -21.75
CA ALA A 191 -3.09 21.83 -22.87
C ALA A 191 -3.71 20.57 -23.49
N TYR A 192 -3.08 19.40 -23.35
CA TYR A 192 -3.61 18.16 -23.88
C TYR A 192 -4.89 17.71 -23.15
N ILE A 193 -4.81 17.57 -21.83
CA ILE A 193 -5.94 17.11 -21.01
C ILE A 193 -7.04 18.18 -20.95
N GLN A 194 -6.66 19.47 -20.86
CA GLN A 194 -7.60 20.59 -20.91
C GLN A 194 -8.41 20.57 -22.20
N GLY A 195 -7.80 20.33 -23.37
CA GLY A 195 -8.51 20.17 -24.65
C GLY A 195 -9.44 18.96 -24.72
N LYS A 196 -9.16 17.87 -23.95
CA LYS A 196 -10.09 16.74 -23.85
C LYS A 196 -11.29 17.06 -22.95
N MET A 197 -11.09 17.84 -21.89
CA MET A 197 -12.16 18.32 -21.02
C MET A 197 -13.05 19.35 -21.74
N ASP A 198 -12.45 20.30 -22.47
CA ASP A 198 -13.19 21.24 -23.33
C ASP A 198 -14.13 20.53 -24.32
N ALA A 199 -13.64 19.44 -24.96
CA ALA A 199 -14.42 18.64 -25.90
C ALA A 199 -15.64 17.92 -25.25
N ARG A 200 -15.63 17.78 -23.92
CA ARG A 200 -16.73 17.21 -23.11
C ARG A 200 -17.54 18.25 -22.36
N GLY A 201 -17.09 19.52 -22.34
CA GLY A 201 -17.68 20.56 -21.50
C GLY A 201 -17.44 20.35 -20.00
N PHE A 202 -16.34 19.69 -19.63
CA PHE A 202 -15.95 19.48 -18.24
C PHE A 202 -15.12 20.67 -17.73
N GLU A 203 -15.33 21.04 -16.47
CA GLU A 203 -14.55 22.06 -15.79
C GLU A 203 -13.19 21.52 -15.33
N TYR A 204 -12.19 22.41 -15.25
CA TYR A 204 -10.84 22.07 -14.81
C TYR A 204 -10.10 23.30 -14.29
N PRO A 205 -9.07 23.13 -13.41
CA PRO A 205 -8.27 24.23 -12.90
C PRO A 205 -7.32 24.79 -13.97
N LYS A 206 -6.98 26.07 -13.85
CA LYS A 206 -6.02 26.77 -14.73
C LYS A 206 -5.03 27.60 -13.90
N GLY A 207 -3.75 27.53 -14.28
CA GLY A 207 -2.69 28.27 -13.61
C GLY A 207 -2.35 27.76 -12.21
N GLY A 208 -1.54 28.51 -11.47
CA GLY A 208 -1.08 28.13 -10.15
C GLY A 208 -2.14 28.37 -9.06
N ASN A 209 -2.32 27.39 -8.18
CA ASN A 209 -3.31 27.44 -7.08
C ASN A 209 -2.75 27.97 -5.75
N GLY A 210 -1.46 28.41 -5.72
CA GLY A 210 -0.77 28.67 -4.47
C GLY A 210 -0.32 27.37 -3.78
N VAL A 211 -0.36 27.32 -2.45
CA VAL A 211 -0.05 26.10 -1.66
C VAL A 211 -1.35 25.43 -1.26
N ASP A 212 -1.52 24.18 -1.68
CA ASP A 212 -2.64 23.32 -1.33
C ASP A 212 -2.17 22.03 -0.65
N GLY A 213 -3.08 21.17 -0.18
CA GLY A 213 -2.74 19.94 0.52
C GLY A 213 -1.81 20.17 1.72
N ARG A 214 -2.04 21.26 2.46
CA ARG A 214 -1.18 21.67 3.58
C ARG A 214 -1.16 20.62 4.67
N ALA A 215 0.03 20.35 5.22
CA ALA A 215 0.23 19.57 6.43
C ALA A 215 1.05 20.35 7.45
N ASP A 216 0.67 20.23 8.73
CA ASP A 216 1.37 20.84 9.86
C ASP A 216 1.79 19.73 10.82
N THR A 217 3.00 19.85 11.40
CA THR A 217 3.57 18.90 12.35
C THR A 217 4.08 19.60 13.60
N VAL A 218 3.93 18.91 14.73
CA VAL A 218 4.51 19.28 16.02
C VAL A 218 5.14 18.03 16.61
N ASP A 219 6.47 18.03 16.75
CA ASP A 219 7.22 16.94 17.34
C ASP A 219 7.91 17.42 18.60
N PHE A 220 7.70 16.72 19.69
CA PHE A 220 8.35 16.97 20.98
C PHE A 220 9.07 15.70 21.43
N VAL A 221 10.36 15.81 21.71
CA VAL A 221 11.20 14.74 22.22
C VAL A 221 11.95 15.24 23.44
N MET A 222 12.01 14.44 24.50
CA MET A 222 12.83 14.75 25.65
C MET A 222 13.45 13.48 26.19
N GLY A 223 14.71 13.58 26.62
CA GLY A 223 15.41 12.45 27.19
C GLY A 223 16.41 12.87 28.26
N SER A 224 16.66 11.99 29.20
CA SER A 224 17.57 12.23 30.31
C SER A 224 18.02 10.94 30.96
N ASN A 225 19.25 10.96 31.45
CA ASN A 225 19.77 9.95 32.36
C ASN A 225 19.15 10.12 33.78
N PHE A 226 19.03 9.03 34.49
CA PHE A 226 18.55 8.98 35.88
C PHE A 226 19.29 7.90 36.68
N ALA A 227 19.10 7.86 38.01
CA ALA A 227 19.68 6.87 38.92
C ALA A 227 21.23 6.78 38.82
N GLU A 228 21.93 7.93 38.83
CA GLU A 228 23.40 8.01 38.72
C GLU A 228 23.90 7.38 37.38
N ASP A 229 23.26 7.76 36.26
CA ASP A 229 23.53 7.30 34.89
C ASP A 229 23.27 5.80 34.62
N LYS A 230 22.67 5.08 35.56
CA LYS A 230 22.26 3.68 35.35
C LYS A 230 21.01 3.53 34.49
N GLY A 231 20.22 4.56 34.37
CA GLY A 231 19.04 4.54 33.55
C GLY A 231 19.01 5.69 32.57
N HIS A 232 18.41 5.46 31.42
CA HIS A 232 18.08 6.48 30.44
C HIS A 232 16.61 6.33 30.01
N ALA A 233 15.92 7.45 29.86
CA ALA A 233 14.56 7.46 29.36
C ALA A 233 14.39 8.54 28.29
N THR A 234 13.89 8.14 27.13
CA THR A 234 13.47 9.06 26.05
C THR A 234 11.96 9.02 25.94
N PHE A 235 11.31 10.17 26.09
CA PHE A 235 9.88 10.35 25.86
C PHE A 235 9.66 11.15 24.59
N TYR A 236 8.62 10.83 23.83
CA TYR A 236 8.20 11.62 22.67
C TYR A 236 6.68 11.75 22.58
N THR A 237 6.24 12.83 21.96
CA THR A 237 4.88 13.00 21.47
C THR A 237 4.91 13.77 20.16
N THR A 238 4.17 13.29 19.17
CA THR A 238 4.09 13.89 17.85
C THR A 238 2.65 14.10 17.46
N TRP A 239 2.38 15.19 16.77
CA TRP A 239 1.08 15.48 16.18
C TRP A 239 1.27 15.93 14.75
N ARG A 240 0.42 15.44 13.86
CA ARG A 240 0.36 15.83 12.46
C ARG A 240 -1.09 15.97 12.01
N THR A 241 -1.36 17.00 11.21
CA THR A 241 -2.60 17.10 10.45
C THR A 241 -2.29 17.37 9.00
N GLY A 242 -3.02 16.74 8.08
CA GLY A 242 -2.93 16.92 6.64
C GLY A 242 -4.30 17.26 6.05
N SER A 243 -4.35 18.29 5.20
CA SER A 243 -5.55 18.67 4.47
C SER A 243 -5.77 17.74 3.26
N GLU A 244 -7.03 17.54 2.88
CA GLU A 244 -7.35 16.84 1.64
C GLU A 244 -6.85 17.61 0.40
N LEU A 245 -6.58 16.85 -0.66
CA LEU A 245 -6.43 17.40 -2.00
C LEU A 245 -7.29 16.55 -2.93
N ARG A 246 -8.24 17.18 -3.64
CA ARG A 246 -9.12 16.51 -4.58
C ARG A 246 -8.52 16.52 -5.99
N GLN A 247 -8.96 15.59 -6.83
CA GLN A 247 -8.47 15.47 -8.20
C GLN A 247 -8.79 16.72 -9.04
N GLU A 248 -9.83 17.48 -8.67
CA GLU A 248 -10.14 18.77 -9.31
C GLU A 248 -9.03 19.83 -9.17
N ALA A 249 -8.09 19.67 -8.23
CA ALA A 249 -7.00 20.62 -8.02
C ALA A 249 -5.86 20.46 -9.04
N ARG A 250 -5.87 19.41 -9.83
CA ARG A 250 -4.88 19.15 -10.91
C ARG A 250 -5.60 18.90 -12.22
N ASP A 251 -5.24 19.65 -13.28
CA ASP A 251 -5.89 19.50 -14.58
C ASP A 251 -5.71 18.09 -15.14
N TYR A 252 -4.53 17.45 -14.95
CA TYR A 252 -4.27 16.10 -15.42
C TYR A 252 -5.05 14.99 -14.66
N SER A 253 -5.76 15.32 -13.58
CA SER A 253 -6.61 14.39 -12.84
C SER A 253 -8.09 14.78 -12.80
N SER A 254 -8.47 15.93 -13.40
CA SER A 254 -9.85 16.43 -13.36
C SER A 254 -10.84 15.67 -14.25
N CYS A 255 -10.38 14.68 -15.02
CA CYS A 255 -11.24 13.68 -15.64
C CYS A 255 -10.55 12.32 -15.74
N ALA A 256 -11.32 11.24 -15.74
CA ALA A 256 -10.81 9.90 -16.03
C ALA A 256 -10.60 9.72 -17.54
N LEU A 257 -9.37 9.56 -18.01
CA LEU A 257 -9.07 9.27 -19.42
C LEU A 257 -9.52 7.84 -19.78
N ASN A 258 -10.02 7.67 -20.99
CA ASN A 258 -10.27 6.33 -21.54
C ASN A 258 -8.92 5.61 -21.83
N ALA A 259 -8.97 4.30 -22.04
CA ALA A 259 -7.78 3.45 -22.27
C ALA A 259 -6.91 3.94 -23.43
N SER A 260 -7.50 4.52 -24.48
CA SER A 260 -6.75 5.09 -25.60
C SER A 260 -6.14 6.47 -25.31
N GLY A 261 -6.43 7.09 -24.17
CA GLY A 261 -5.99 8.45 -23.81
C GLY A 261 -6.55 9.56 -24.71
N THR A 262 -7.54 9.28 -25.56
CA THR A 262 -8.02 10.21 -26.58
C THR A 262 -9.21 11.06 -26.15
N SER A 263 -9.93 10.67 -25.10
CA SER A 263 -11.06 11.43 -24.55
C SER A 263 -11.20 11.22 -23.05
N CYS A 264 -11.88 12.16 -22.39
CA CYS A 264 -12.38 11.96 -21.04
C CYS A 264 -13.51 10.94 -21.08
N GLY A 265 -13.42 9.90 -20.25
CA GLY A 265 -14.46 8.95 -19.93
C GLY A 265 -15.36 9.45 -18.80
N GLY A 266 -16.05 8.54 -18.16
CA GLY A 266 -16.93 8.80 -17.03
C GLY A 266 -17.80 7.60 -16.72
N SER A 267 -18.69 7.76 -15.73
CA SER A 267 -19.62 6.71 -15.31
C SER A 267 -20.95 6.80 -16.08
N GLY A 268 -21.51 5.65 -16.47
CA GLY A 268 -22.88 5.54 -17.02
C GLY A 268 -23.96 5.87 -15.99
N ASN A 269 -23.60 5.91 -14.70
CA ASN A 269 -24.44 6.51 -13.67
C ASN A 269 -24.35 8.03 -13.82
N ALA A 270 -25.32 8.61 -14.49
CA ALA A 270 -25.32 10.03 -14.83
C ALA A 270 -26.26 10.83 -13.92
N VAL A 271 -26.10 12.17 -13.91
CA VAL A 271 -27.00 13.06 -13.13
C VAL A 271 -28.42 12.96 -13.63
N VAL A 272 -28.63 13.05 -14.96
CA VAL A 272 -29.87 12.65 -15.60
C VAL A 272 -29.78 11.15 -15.86
N PRO A 273 -30.66 10.32 -15.29
CA PRO A 273 -30.47 8.88 -15.29
C PRO A 273 -30.39 8.25 -16.67
N ASN A 274 -29.62 7.16 -16.76
CA ASN A 274 -29.72 6.23 -17.89
C ASN A 274 -30.50 5.00 -17.44
N PHE A 275 -31.24 4.42 -18.36
CA PHE A 275 -32.14 3.29 -18.13
C PHE A 275 -31.93 2.22 -19.20
N TYR A 276 -31.77 0.95 -18.76
CA TYR A 276 -32.12 -0.20 -19.61
C TYR A 276 -33.55 -0.59 -19.29
N ILE A 277 -34.43 -0.49 -20.23
CA ILE A 277 -35.89 -0.77 -20.06
C ILE A 277 -36.30 -1.80 -21.10
N SER A 278 -37.18 -2.75 -20.70
CA SER A 278 -37.86 -3.67 -21.59
C SER A 278 -39.11 -4.23 -20.95
N GLN A 279 -39.95 -4.85 -21.78
CA GLN A 279 -40.95 -5.80 -21.30
C GLN A 279 -40.28 -6.95 -20.54
N LEU A 280 -41.06 -7.71 -19.78
CA LEU A 280 -40.59 -8.94 -19.14
C LEU A 280 -40.47 -10.08 -20.17
N ASP A 281 -39.42 -10.88 -20.03
CA ASP A 281 -39.28 -12.14 -20.78
C ASP A 281 -40.17 -13.27 -20.20
N ALA A 282 -40.11 -14.46 -20.78
CA ALA A 282 -40.89 -15.61 -20.33
C ALA A 282 -40.52 -16.09 -18.88
N ASN A 283 -39.41 -15.63 -18.32
CA ASN A 283 -38.96 -15.95 -16.97
C ASN A 283 -39.28 -14.80 -15.97
N GLY A 284 -39.90 -13.73 -16.45
CA GLY A 284 -40.20 -12.55 -15.63
C GLY A 284 -39.02 -11.61 -15.41
N ALA A 285 -37.98 -11.66 -16.24
CA ALA A 285 -36.84 -10.75 -16.21
C ALA A 285 -36.87 -9.79 -17.42
N LEU A 286 -35.93 -8.79 -17.41
CA LEU A 286 -35.75 -7.87 -18.53
C LEU A 286 -35.48 -8.63 -19.85
N ASP A 287 -36.29 -8.40 -20.90
CA ASP A 287 -36.05 -8.99 -22.22
C ASP A 287 -34.87 -8.31 -22.95
N TRP A 288 -33.70 -8.88 -22.83
CA TRP A 288 -32.45 -8.40 -23.48
C TRP A 288 -32.49 -8.54 -25.02
N GLY A 289 -33.51 -9.17 -25.59
CA GLY A 289 -33.69 -9.24 -27.04
C GLY A 289 -34.41 -8.01 -27.61
N SER A 290 -35.07 -7.22 -26.76
CA SER A 290 -35.87 -6.08 -27.18
C SER A 290 -35.68 -4.83 -26.32
N TYR A 291 -34.65 -4.75 -25.51
CA TYR A 291 -34.41 -3.61 -24.61
C TYR A 291 -34.06 -2.32 -25.33
N GLU A 292 -34.38 -1.21 -24.68
CA GLU A 292 -33.96 0.13 -25.08
C GLU A 292 -33.03 0.73 -24.02
N TYR A 293 -31.98 1.45 -24.48
CA TYR A 293 -31.08 2.22 -23.61
C TYR A 293 -31.43 3.71 -23.71
N TRP A 294 -32.19 4.19 -22.73
CA TRP A 294 -32.74 5.53 -22.71
C TRP A 294 -32.17 6.42 -21.60
N THR A 295 -32.34 7.73 -21.79
CA THR A 295 -32.18 8.79 -20.78
C THR A 295 -33.39 9.73 -20.90
N LEU A 296 -33.43 10.84 -20.16
CA LEU A 296 -34.50 11.80 -20.17
C LEU A 296 -34.13 13.11 -20.88
N ASP A 297 -35.06 13.66 -21.65
CA ASP A 297 -34.96 15.04 -22.09
C ASP A 297 -35.48 15.99 -21.00
N GLN A 298 -35.41 17.32 -21.23
CA GLN A 298 -35.85 18.35 -20.29
C GLN A 298 -37.39 18.32 -20.00
N ASN A 299 -38.17 17.60 -20.81
CA ASN A 299 -39.60 17.38 -20.60
C ASN A 299 -39.89 16.01 -19.97
N SER A 300 -38.85 15.34 -19.44
CA SER A 300 -38.96 13.98 -18.87
C SER A 300 -39.43 12.93 -19.87
N LYS A 301 -39.22 13.12 -21.16
CA LYS A 301 -39.46 12.13 -22.20
C LYS A 301 -38.25 11.20 -22.32
N PHE A 302 -38.47 9.90 -22.52
CA PHE A 302 -37.43 8.96 -22.87
C PHE A 302 -36.85 9.28 -24.25
N ILE A 303 -35.51 9.38 -24.32
CA ILE A 303 -34.76 9.55 -25.56
C ILE A 303 -33.59 8.56 -25.55
N PRO A 304 -33.10 8.11 -26.72
CA PRO A 304 -31.94 7.24 -26.77
C PRO A 304 -30.74 7.85 -26.05
N SER A 305 -30.13 7.10 -25.14
CA SER A 305 -28.93 7.54 -24.43
C SER A 305 -27.69 7.39 -25.32
N SER A 306 -26.98 8.48 -25.55
CA SER A 306 -25.73 8.49 -26.32
C SER A 306 -24.70 9.37 -25.62
N GLY A 307 -23.77 8.74 -24.88
CA GLY A 307 -22.67 9.44 -24.22
C GLY A 307 -23.07 10.30 -23.01
N ASN A 308 -24.22 10.03 -22.41
CA ASN A 308 -24.65 10.63 -21.15
C ASN A 308 -23.85 9.98 -20.00
N ILE A 309 -22.74 10.62 -19.60
CA ILE A 309 -21.81 10.14 -18.57
C ILE A 309 -21.57 11.20 -17.51
N TYR A 310 -21.20 10.75 -16.32
CA TYR A 310 -20.81 11.60 -15.20
C TYR A 310 -19.30 11.60 -15.02
N ASN A 311 -18.70 12.80 -14.94
CA ASN A 311 -17.29 12.95 -14.58
C ASN A 311 -17.12 12.83 -13.07
N TYR A 312 -16.73 11.65 -12.59
CA TYR A 312 -16.56 11.36 -11.17
C TYR A 312 -15.19 11.80 -10.62
N ALA A 313 -14.20 12.02 -11.48
CA ALA A 313 -12.83 12.27 -11.06
C ALA A 313 -12.65 13.50 -10.16
N PRO A 314 -13.23 14.68 -10.45
CA PRO A 314 -13.01 15.89 -9.65
C PRO A 314 -13.30 15.72 -8.15
N ILE A 315 -14.30 14.92 -7.80
CA ILE A 315 -14.81 14.72 -6.44
C ILE A 315 -13.90 13.80 -5.61
N ASN A 316 -13.21 12.88 -6.28
CA ASN A 316 -12.34 11.93 -5.60
C ASN A 316 -11.17 12.62 -4.90
N HIS A 317 -10.77 12.16 -3.72
CA HIS A 317 -9.50 12.56 -3.15
C HIS A 317 -8.35 12.12 -4.06
N PHE A 318 -7.42 13.00 -4.29
CA PHE A 318 -6.11 12.69 -4.85
C PHE A 318 -5.11 12.42 -3.72
N MET A 319 -5.25 13.13 -2.59
CA MET A 319 -4.61 12.86 -1.32
C MET A 319 -5.66 12.93 -0.22
N ARG A 320 -5.70 11.90 0.61
CA ARG A 320 -6.60 11.84 1.76
C ARG A 320 -6.15 12.81 2.85
N PRO A 321 -7.09 13.48 3.54
CA PRO A 321 -6.77 14.20 4.78
C PRO A 321 -6.41 13.21 5.86
N ASP A 322 -5.56 13.61 6.79
CA ASP A 322 -5.21 12.80 7.93
C ASP A 322 -5.00 13.61 9.20
N GLU A 323 -5.24 12.98 10.33
CA GLU A 323 -4.84 13.43 11.65
C GLU A 323 -4.16 12.28 12.36
N LYS A 324 -2.95 12.51 12.85
CA LYS A 324 -2.15 11.52 13.56
C LYS A 324 -1.60 12.15 14.82
N TRP A 325 -1.70 11.43 15.93
CA TRP A 325 -0.88 11.67 17.09
C TRP A 325 -0.21 10.38 17.53
N SER A 326 1.03 10.49 18.00
CA SER A 326 1.79 9.38 18.55
C SER A 326 2.47 9.82 19.83
N MET A 327 2.61 8.90 20.77
CA MET A 327 3.39 9.11 21.99
C MET A 327 4.08 7.81 22.39
N GLY A 328 5.19 7.93 23.08
CA GLY A 328 5.87 6.76 23.58
C GLY A 328 7.06 7.07 24.45
N THR A 329 7.65 6.00 24.96
CA THR A 329 8.82 6.06 25.82
C THR A 329 9.74 4.89 25.49
N LEU A 330 11.03 5.18 25.38
CA LEU A 330 12.11 4.21 25.35
C LEU A 330 12.82 4.32 26.69
N LEU A 331 13.06 3.18 27.33
CA LEU A 331 13.62 3.09 28.67
C LEU A 331 14.74 2.05 28.69
N ASN A 332 15.88 2.43 29.20
CA ASN A 332 17.01 1.55 29.47
C ASN A 332 17.39 1.67 30.94
N TYR A 333 17.71 0.56 31.60
CA TYR A 333 18.13 0.55 33.01
C TYR A 333 19.12 -0.58 33.31
N GLU A 334 20.32 -0.24 33.74
CA GLU A 334 21.35 -1.17 34.20
C GLU A 334 20.98 -1.71 35.59
N ILE A 335 20.46 -2.95 35.66
CA ILE A 335 20.16 -3.61 36.92
C ILE A 335 21.45 -3.90 37.67
N ASN A 336 22.47 -4.34 36.96
CA ASN A 336 23.83 -4.55 37.42
C ASN A 336 24.78 -4.55 36.23
N ASP A 337 26.08 -4.73 36.46
CA ASP A 337 27.18 -4.63 35.45
C ASP A 337 27.01 -5.61 34.27
N THR A 338 26.15 -6.61 34.37
CA THR A 338 25.99 -7.68 33.37
C THR A 338 24.52 -7.81 32.87
N THR A 339 23.60 -7.00 33.40
CA THR A 339 22.18 -7.14 33.05
C THR A 339 21.55 -5.76 32.92
N LYS A 340 20.95 -5.51 31.77
CA LYS A 340 20.20 -4.32 31.43
C LYS A 340 18.73 -4.68 31.19
N PHE A 341 17.83 -3.92 31.76
CA PHE A 341 16.42 -3.91 31.39
C PHE A 341 16.21 -2.88 30.29
N TYR A 342 15.39 -3.21 29.31
CA TYR A 342 14.89 -2.25 28.33
C TYR A 342 13.36 -2.35 28.19
N GLY A 343 12.76 -1.22 27.87
CA GLY A 343 11.32 -1.11 27.64
C GLY A 343 10.99 -0.16 26.51
N GLU A 344 10.08 -0.54 25.64
CA GLU A 344 9.54 0.31 24.58
C GLU A 344 8.03 0.37 24.71
N LEU A 345 7.49 1.58 24.73
CA LEU A 345 6.07 1.85 24.70
C LEU A 345 5.79 2.78 23.52
N MET A 346 4.92 2.37 22.62
CA MET A 346 4.45 3.20 21.52
C MET A 346 2.94 3.15 21.46
N ALA A 347 2.30 4.30 21.29
CA ALA A 347 0.87 4.42 21.07
C ALA A 347 0.62 5.41 19.94
N THR A 348 -0.22 5.05 18.98
CA THR A 348 -0.56 5.90 17.84
C THR A 348 -2.06 5.86 17.61
N ASN A 349 -2.65 7.02 17.30
CA ASN A 349 -3.99 7.10 16.74
C ASN A 349 -3.89 7.83 15.40
N TYR A 350 -4.34 7.19 14.35
CA TYR A 350 -4.36 7.69 12.99
C TYR A 350 -5.78 7.69 12.47
N LYS A 351 -6.23 8.84 11.99
CA LYS A 351 -7.54 9.02 11.40
C LYS A 351 -7.42 9.59 9.99
N THR A 352 -8.12 8.99 9.04
CA THR A 352 -8.16 9.46 7.66
C THR A 352 -9.57 9.29 7.08
N LYS A 353 -9.85 10.00 5.98
CA LYS A 353 -11.09 9.90 5.24
C LYS A 353 -10.78 9.67 3.77
N ALA A 354 -11.26 8.58 3.19
CA ALA A 354 -11.19 8.35 1.76
C ALA A 354 -12.54 8.76 1.13
N GLN A 355 -12.53 9.84 0.34
CA GLN A 355 -13.71 10.32 -0.36
C GLN A 355 -13.64 9.97 -1.83
N ILE A 356 -14.75 9.45 -2.35
CA ILE A 356 -14.97 9.23 -3.78
C ILE A 356 -16.29 9.88 -4.20
N ALA A 357 -16.53 9.93 -5.50
CA ALA A 357 -17.74 10.51 -6.06
C ALA A 357 -19.02 9.94 -5.40
N GLU A 358 -20.09 10.68 -5.54
CA GLU A 358 -21.38 10.40 -4.99
C GLU A 358 -21.83 8.97 -5.30
N SER A 359 -22.77 8.45 -4.54
CA SER A 359 -23.38 7.15 -4.80
C SER A 359 -24.16 7.13 -6.11
N GLY A 360 -24.70 5.99 -6.45
CA GLY A 360 -25.59 5.78 -7.59
C GLY A 360 -26.31 4.45 -7.46
N THR A 361 -27.26 4.23 -8.33
CA THR A 361 -27.96 2.94 -8.44
C THR A 361 -27.14 1.88 -9.17
N PHE A 362 -26.09 2.29 -9.88
CA PHE A 362 -25.04 1.48 -10.53
C PHE A 362 -25.52 0.37 -11.46
N PHE A 363 -26.80 0.40 -11.89
CA PHE A 363 -27.42 -0.72 -12.59
C PHE A 363 -27.28 -2.04 -11.79
N ALA A 364 -27.24 -1.93 -10.45
CA ALA A 364 -26.92 -3.06 -9.58
C ALA A 364 -28.07 -4.05 -9.46
N GLU A 365 -29.31 -3.57 -9.59
CA GLU A 365 -30.51 -4.36 -9.44
C GLU A 365 -31.45 -4.17 -10.62
N GLU A 366 -32.21 -5.21 -10.95
CA GLU A 366 -33.34 -5.17 -11.86
C GLU A 366 -34.57 -4.80 -11.04
N TYR A 367 -35.18 -3.66 -11.36
CA TYR A 367 -36.42 -3.21 -10.74
C TYR A 367 -37.61 -3.53 -11.65
N HIS A 368 -38.70 -3.99 -11.06
CA HIS A 368 -39.99 -4.21 -11.74
C HIS A 368 -40.93 -3.09 -11.36
N LEU A 369 -41.50 -2.44 -12.36
CA LEU A 369 -42.40 -1.32 -12.15
C LEU A 369 -43.73 -1.54 -12.88
N ASP A 370 -44.82 -1.17 -12.22
CA ASP A 370 -46.12 -1.17 -12.80
C ASP A 370 -46.23 -0.08 -13.88
N PHE A 371 -46.82 -0.38 -15.03
CA PHE A 371 -47.11 0.59 -16.09
C PHE A 371 -47.94 1.78 -15.56
N ASP A 372 -48.81 1.56 -14.57
CA ASP A 372 -49.66 2.56 -13.93
C ASP A 372 -48.93 3.32 -12.81
N SER A 373 -47.62 3.06 -12.57
CA SER A 373 -46.83 3.74 -11.54
C SER A 373 -46.95 5.26 -11.66
N PRO A 374 -47.23 5.99 -10.55
CA PRO A 374 -47.28 7.45 -10.56
C PRO A 374 -45.93 8.13 -10.85
N LEU A 375 -44.83 7.39 -10.86
CA LEU A 375 -43.50 7.88 -11.27
C LEU A 375 -43.44 8.18 -12.77
N LEU A 376 -44.28 7.56 -13.59
CA LEU A 376 -44.35 7.76 -15.04
C LEU A 376 -45.34 8.86 -15.42
N ASN A 377 -44.95 9.71 -16.37
CA ASN A 377 -45.86 10.65 -17.01
C ASN A 377 -46.56 9.98 -18.22
N ASP A 378 -47.63 10.64 -18.74
CA ASP A 378 -48.44 10.09 -19.85
C ASP A 378 -47.62 9.90 -21.13
N THR A 379 -46.59 10.73 -21.38
CA THR A 379 -45.72 10.59 -22.55
C THR A 379 -44.87 9.34 -22.44
N GLN A 380 -44.33 9.06 -21.26
CA GLN A 380 -43.51 7.86 -20.99
C GLN A 380 -44.38 6.60 -21.13
N ARG A 381 -45.60 6.57 -20.56
CA ARG A 381 -46.55 5.46 -20.76
C ARG A 381 -46.84 5.22 -22.23
N GLN A 382 -47.09 6.29 -22.99
CA GLN A 382 -47.30 6.15 -24.43
C GLN A 382 -46.08 5.57 -25.16
N GLN A 383 -44.86 5.95 -24.76
CA GLN A 383 -43.62 5.38 -25.32
C GLN A 383 -43.50 3.89 -25.02
N LEU A 384 -43.80 3.44 -23.79
CA LEU A 384 -43.79 2.03 -23.41
C LEU A 384 -44.85 1.23 -24.23
N THR A 385 -46.05 1.81 -24.44
CA THR A 385 -47.05 1.22 -25.29
C THR A 385 -46.61 1.12 -26.75
N ASP A 386 -46.07 2.20 -27.31
CA ASP A 386 -45.60 2.25 -28.72
C ASP A 386 -44.44 1.28 -28.99
N THR A 387 -43.56 1.03 -27.99
CA THR A 387 -42.39 0.19 -28.14
C THR A 387 -42.66 -1.30 -27.92
N TRP A 388 -43.41 -1.65 -26.86
CA TRP A 388 -43.63 -3.05 -26.45
C TRP A 388 -45.14 -3.45 -26.36
N GLY A 389 -46.05 -2.52 -26.59
CA GLY A 389 -47.50 -2.80 -26.49
C GLY A 389 -48.01 -2.85 -25.06
N LEU A 390 -47.25 -2.35 -24.07
CA LEU A 390 -47.62 -2.37 -22.66
C LEU A 390 -48.83 -1.46 -22.37
N GLY A 391 -49.67 -1.85 -21.43
CA GLY A 391 -50.86 -1.14 -21.00
C GLY A 391 -51.18 -1.29 -19.52
N SER A 392 -52.30 -0.74 -19.06
CA SER A 392 -52.70 -0.80 -17.65
C SER A 392 -52.71 -2.23 -17.10
N GLY A 393 -52.03 -2.43 -15.97
CA GLY A 393 -51.89 -3.73 -15.30
C GLY A 393 -50.73 -4.57 -15.79
N ASP A 394 -49.93 -4.09 -16.79
CA ASP A 394 -48.68 -4.73 -17.18
C ASP A 394 -47.53 -4.20 -16.33
N GLU A 395 -46.45 -5.02 -16.18
CA GLU A 395 -45.21 -4.65 -15.57
C GLU A 395 -44.09 -4.58 -16.62
N PHE A 396 -43.07 -3.77 -16.34
CA PHE A 396 -41.84 -3.71 -17.12
C PHE A 396 -40.62 -3.76 -16.20
N ALA A 397 -39.47 -4.24 -16.74
CA ALA A 397 -38.23 -4.28 -16.03
C ALA A 397 -37.34 -3.09 -16.39
N VAL A 398 -36.58 -2.58 -15.40
CA VAL A 398 -35.66 -1.48 -15.60
C VAL A 398 -34.40 -1.65 -14.73
N TYR A 399 -33.22 -1.44 -15.33
CA TYR A 399 -32.00 -1.12 -14.61
C TYR A 399 -31.75 0.39 -14.66
N ILE A 400 -31.43 0.99 -13.53
CA ILE A 400 -31.28 2.43 -13.35
C ILE A 400 -29.80 2.82 -13.13
N GLY A 401 -29.31 3.78 -13.89
CA GLY A 401 -28.00 4.39 -13.75
C GLY A 401 -28.11 5.87 -13.35
N LYS A 402 -28.44 6.16 -12.08
CA LYS A 402 -28.57 7.51 -11.53
C LYS A 402 -27.42 7.80 -10.58
N ARG A 403 -26.71 8.93 -10.79
CA ARG A 403 -25.74 9.46 -9.85
C ARG A 403 -26.43 10.30 -8.79
N ASN A 404 -26.14 10.07 -7.51
CA ASN A 404 -26.76 10.74 -6.37
C ASN A 404 -26.02 12.03 -6.00
N VAL A 405 -25.93 12.98 -6.94
CA VAL A 405 -25.27 14.27 -6.67
C VAL A 405 -25.96 15.07 -5.59
N GLU A 406 -27.26 14.84 -5.38
CA GLU A 406 -28.09 15.49 -4.39
C GLU A 406 -27.75 15.04 -2.96
N GLY A 407 -27.21 13.82 -2.77
CA GLY A 407 -26.88 13.24 -1.48
C GLY A 407 -25.43 13.47 -1.03
N GLY A 408 -24.59 14.05 -1.90
CA GLY A 408 -23.17 14.30 -1.64
C GLY A 408 -22.25 13.08 -1.78
N PRO A 409 -20.92 13.29 -1.69
CA PRO A 409 -19.92 12.27 -1.98
C PRO A 409 -19.91 11.14 -0.94
N ARG A 410 -19.63 9.92 -1.42
CA ARG A 410 -19.37 8.77 -0.56
C ARG A 410 -18.03 8.91 0.14
N ALA A 411 -17.93 8.40 1.36
CA ALA A 411 -16.66 8.38 2.04
C ALA A 411 -16.52 7.20 3.00
N SER A 412 -15.29 6.72 3.14
CA SER A 412 -14.85 5.79 4.16
C SER A 412 -14.05 6.56 5.20
N VAL A 413 -14.57 6.65 6.43
CA VAL A 413 -13.86 7.25 7.57
C VAL A 413 -13.19 6.12 8.33
N MET A 414 -11.87 6.15 8.39
CA MET A 414 -11.03 5.10 8.97
C MET A 414 -10.27 5.65 10.16
N THR A 415 -10.25 4.89 11.25
CA THR A 415 -9.49 5.21 12.45
C THR A 415 -8.72 3.96 12.89
N ASN A 416 -7.39 4.08 12.97
CA ASN A 416 -6.50 3.04 13.46
C ASN A 416 -5.85 3.52 14.77
N SER A 417 -6.09 2.79 15.86
CA SER A 417 -5.45 3.03 17.15
C SER A 417 -4.54 1.84 17.44
N SER A 418 -3.24 2.08 17.58
CA SER A 418 -2.27 1.04 17.84
C SER A 418 -1.56 1.23 19.17
N PHE A 419 -1.15 0.14 19.76
CA PHE A 419 -0.37 0.09 20.98
C PHE A 419 0.68 -1.02 20.87
N ARG A 420 1.95 -0.68 21.09
CA ARG A 420 3.06 -1.62 21.12
C ARG A 420 3.81 -1.49 22.42
N VAL A 421 4.06 -2.63 23.06
CA VAL A 421 4.90 -2.77 24.24
C VAL A 421 5.98 -3.78 23.95
N VAL A 422 7.21 -3.48 24.30
CA VAL A 422 8.32 -4.42 24.37
C VAL A 422 8.93 -4.29 25.77
N LEU A 423 9.16 -5.40 26.44
CA LEU A 423 9.87 -5.47 27.73
C LEU A 423 10.93 -6.57 27.60
N GLY A 424 12.16 -6.25 27.93
CA GLY A 424 13.23 -7.23 27.82
C GLY A 424 14.35 -7.06 28.84
N LEU A 425 15.12 -8.13 28.94
CA LEU A 425 16.37 -8.20 29.69
C LEU A 425 17.46 -8.65 28.71
N GLU A 426 18.50 -7.87 28.62
CA GLU A 426 19.70 -8.21 27.86
C GLU A 426 20.92 -8.13 28.78
N GLY A 427 21.98 -8.83 28.41
CA GLY A 427 23.21 -8.79 29.17
C GLY A 427 24.15 -9.91 28.81
N THR A 428 25.15 -10.11 29.67
CA THR A 428 26.23 -11.06 29.49
C THR A 428 26.31 -12.10 30.61
N VAL A 429 26.62 -13.34 30.25
CA VAL A 429 26.94 -14.42 31.19
C VAL A 429 28.24 -15.09 30.73
N GLY A 430 29.36 -14.71 31.36
CA GLY A 430 30.69 -15.07 30.87
C GLY A 430 30.96 -14.36 29.53
N ASP A 431 31.29 -15.10 28.48
CA ASP A 431 31.53 -14.61 27.13
C ASP A 431 30.31 -14.69 26.22
N TRP A 432 29.13 -14.87 26.81
CA TRP A 432 27.86 -15.04 26.08
C TRP A 432 26.88 -13.90 26.37
N ASP A 433 26.39 -13.29 25.32
CA ASP A 433 25.28 -12.35 25.36
C ASP A 433 23.96 -13.09 25.39
N TYR A 434 22.98 -12.51 26.07
CA TYR A 434 21.59 -12.98 26.03
C TYR A 434 20.62 -11.83 25.85
N ASP A 435 19.49 -12.12 25.20
CA ASP A 435 18.32 -11.25 25.13
C ASP A 435 17.05 -12.10 25.35
N VAL A 436 16.22 -11.69 26.29
CA VAL A 436 14.93 -12.33 26.57
C VAL A 436 13.88 -11.24 26.59
N ASN A 437 12.88 -11.32 25.70
CA ASN A 437 11.87 -10.27 25.60
C ASN A 437 10.45 -10.81 25.40
N TYR A 438 9.52 -9.97 25.81
CA TYR A 438 8.11 -10.10 25.52
C TYR A 438 7.66 -8.85 24.75
N GLN A 439 6.89 -9.08 23.69
CA GLN A 439 6.33 -8.02 22.87
C GLN A 439 4.84 -8.25 22.70
N LYS A 440 4.07 -7.15 22.74
CA LYS A 440 2.66 -7.15 22.34
C LYS A 440 2.39 -5.97 21.41
N ASN A 441 1.86 -6.26 20.23
CA ASN A 441 1.28 -5.30 19.31
C ASN A 441 -0.23 -5.49 19.30
N TYR A 442 -0.98 -4.40 19.38
CA TYR A 442 -2.43 -4.41 19.31
C TYR A 442 -2.90 -3.25 18.44
N VAL A 443 -3.83 -3.51 17.53
CA VAL A 443 -4.45 -2.51 16.67
C VAL A 443 -5.96 -2.66 16.76
N ASP A 444 -6.63 -1.56 17.11
CA ASP A 444 -8.08 -1.37 17.03
C ASP A 444 -8.36 -0.47 15.81
N SER A 445 -9.00 -1.05 14.80
CA SER A 445 -9.30 -0.39 13.54
C SER A 445 -10.80 -0.29 13.34
N SER A 446 -11.31 0.87 12.97
CA SER A 446 -12.72 1.05 12.67
C SER A 446 -12.90 1.77 11.35
N VAL A 447 -13.91 1.33 10.59
CA VAL A 447 -14.30 1.91 9.32
C VAL A 447 -15.78 2.22 9.35
N THR A 448 -16.13 3.46 8.96
CA THR A 448 -17.51 3.90 8.78
C THR A 448 -17.67 4.39 7.34
N TYR A 449 -18.49 3.71 6.56
CA TYR A 449 -18.79 4.06 5.19
C TYR A 449 -20.11 4.82 5.14
N ILE A 450 -20.10 6.00 4.53
CA ILE A 450 -21.23 6.95 4.59
C ILE A 450 -21.64 7.46 3.21
N ASN A 451 -22.87 7.96 3.12
CA ASN A 451 -23.46 8.60 1.94
C ASN A 451 -23.59 7.67 0.73
N ASP A 452 -23.76 6.37 0.96
CA ASP A 452 -24.00 5.43 -0.12
C ASP A 452 -25.49 5.04 -0.17
N PHE A 453 -26.00 4.76 -1.35
CA PHE A 453 -27.36 4.29 -1.51
C PHE A 453 -27.54 2.91 -0.87
N PHE A 454 -28.61 2.79 -0.10
CA PHE A 454 -29.01 1.56 0.55
C PHE A 454 -30.06 0.86 -0.33
N GLY A 455 -29.69 -0.26 -0.96
CA GLY A 455 -30.49 -0.96 -1.96
C GLY A 455 -31.93 -1.20 -1.54
N PRO A 456 -32.20 -1.75 -0.34
CA PRO A 456 -33.61 -1.97 0.13
C PRO A 456 -34.45 -0.69 0.18
N LYS A 457 -33.87 0.47 0.50
CA LYS A 457 -34.63 1.74 0.48
C LYS A 457 -34.91 2.22 -0.93
N ILE A 458 -34.07 1.91 -1.92
CA ILE A 458 -34.35 2.25 -3.32
C ILE A 458 -35.56 1.46 -3.82
N VAL A 459 -35.58 0.14 -3.55
CA VAL A 459 -36.71 -0.72 -3.90
C VAL A 459 -37.98 -0.17 -3.25
N GLU A 460 -37.98 0.03 -1.93
CA GLU A 460 -39.14 0.57 -1.21
C GLU A 460 -39.62 1.93 -1.77
N ALA A 461 -38.69 2.82 -2.14
CA ALA A 461 -39.00 4.14 -2.65
C ALA A 461 -39.57 4.12 -4.09
N LEU A 462 -39.14 3.17 -4.92
CA LEU A 462 -39.69 2.94 -6.24
C LEU A 462 -41.14 2.39 -6.14
N ASP A 463 -41.36 1.39 -5.25
CA ASP A 463 -42.68 0.80 -5.01
C ASP A 463 -43.69 1.82 -4.47
N ASN A 464 -43.26 2.66 -3.55
CA ASN A 464 -44.05 3.73 -2.94
C ASN A 464 -44.13 5.03 -3.77
N ALA A 465 -43.48 5.05 -4.94
CA ALA A 465 -43.38 6.22 -5.82
C ALA A 465 -42.81 7.49 -5.12
N THR A 466 -41.85 7.32 -4.24
CA THR A 466 -41.21 8.42 -3.49
C THR A 466 -39.78 8.76 -3.99
N TYR A 467 -39.30 8.06 -5.01
CA TYR A 467 -38.00 8.31 -5.68
C TYR A 467 -38.24 8.78 -7.11
N ASP A 468 -38.22 10.10 -7.32
CA ASP A 468 -38.64 10.73 -8.59
C ASP A 468 -37.55 10.66 -9.68
N VAL A 469 -37.10 9.44 -9.94
CA VAL A 469 -35.99 9.16 -10.86
C VAL A 469 -36.35 9.26 -12.34
N PHE A 470 -37.67 9.17 -12.68
CA PHE A 470 -38.19 9.29 -14.05
C PHE A 470 -38.55 10.72 -14.45
N THR A 471 -38.36 11.70 -13.57
CA THR A 471 -38.52 13.11 -13.87
C THR A 471 -37.14 13.76 -14.06
N TYR A 472 -36.98 14.58 -15.11
CA TYR A 472 -35.74 15.29 -15.36
C TYR A 472 -35.39 16.20 -14.17
N GLN A 473 -34.27 15.91 -13.49
CA GLN A 473 -33.85 16.57 -12.25
C GLN A 473 -34.91 16.55 -11.14
N GLY A 474 -35.72 15.50 -11.08
CA GLY A 474 -36.84 15.36 -10.11
C GLY A 474 -36.42 14.94 -8.72
N VAL A 475 -35.27 14.31 -8.57
CA VAL A 475 -34.74 13.87 -7.27
C VAL A 475 -34.32 15.08 -6.43
N THR A 476 -34.88 15.19 -5.21
CA THR A 476 -34.56 16.27 -4.28
C THR A 476 -33.50 15.84 -3.27
N PRO A 477 -32.77 16.80 -2.60
CA PRO A 477 -31.85 16.47 -1.53
C PRO A 477 -32.48 15.68 -0.38
N GLU A 478 -33.75 15.93 -0.07
CA GLU A 478 -34.50 15.23 0.99
C GLU A 478 -34.76 13.76 0.59
N GLN A 479 -35.17 13.51 -0.68
CA GLN A 479 -35.31 12.15 -1.20
C GLN A 479 -33.97 11.43 -1.17
N ALA A 480 -32.90 12.06 -1.70
CA ALA A 480 -31.56 11.51 -1.72
C ALA A 480 -31.05 11.13 -0.31
N ALA A 481 -31.21 12.03 0.68
CA ALA A 481 -30.82 11.76 2.07
C ALA A 481 -31.60 10.59 2.69
N GLY A 482 -32.88 10.43 2.34
CA GLY A 482 -33.72 9.32 2.78
C GLY A 482 -33.27 7.96 2.25
N LEU A 483 -32.59 7.91 1.10
CA LEU A 483 -32.21 6.70 0.40
C LEU A 483 -30.78 6.22 0.75
N THR A 484 -29.98 7.01 1.46
CA THR A 484 -28.62 6.62 1.86
C THR A 484 -28.62 5.74 3.10
N GLY A 485 -27.53 4.97 3.25
CA GLY A 485 -27.23 4.16 4.41
C GLY A 485 -25.82 4.44 4.95
N VAL A 486 -25.55 3.81 6.07
CA VAL A 486 -24.22 3.79 6.72
C VAL A 486 -23.88 2.35 7.01
N ALA A 487 -22.67 1.95 6.74
CA ALA A 487 -22.13 0.65 7.09
C ALA A 487 -20.90 0.82 8.00
N MET A 488 -20.74 -0.09 8.98
CA MET A 488 -19.69 -0.02 9.97
C MET A 488 -18.99 -1.38 10.12
N LEU A 489 -17.68 -1.35 10.19
CA LEU A 489 -16.91 -2.51 10.62
C LEU A 489 -15.82 -2.09 11.62
N ARG A 490 -15.43 -3.04 12.45
CA ARG A 490 -14.32 -2.89 13.38
C ARG A 490 -13.43 -4.13 13.28
N ALA A 491 -12.13 -3.95 13.46
CA ALA A 491 -11.21 -5.06 13.56
C ALA A 491 -10.25 -4.87 14.73
N ASP A 492 -10.05 -5.95 15.45
CA ASP A 492 -9.07 -6.07 16.52
C ASP A 492 -7.96 -7.02 16.04
N LEU A 493 -6.73 -6.53 16.00
CA LEU A 493 -5.54 -7.32 15.62
C LEU A 493 -4.60 -7.40 16.80
N SER A 494 -4.12 -8.60 17.11
CA SER A 494 -3.15 -8.80 18.18
C SER A 494 -2.00 -9.68 17.71
N THR A 495 -0.77 -9.29 18.05
CA THR A 495 0.42 -10.11 17.89
C THR A 495 1.18 -10.10 19.21
N GLU A 496 1.35 -11.27 19.82
CA GLU A 496 2.14 -11.47 21.03
C GLU A 496 3.37 -12.30 20.68
N ILE A 497 4.55 -11.84 21.12
CA ILE A 497 5.82 -12.53 20.83
C ILE A 497 6.59 -12.67 22.14
N PHE A 498 7.06 -13.89 22.41
CA PHE A 498 8.08 -14.16 23.39
C PHE A 498 9.32 -14.68 22.67
N ALA A 499 10.47 -14.07 22.88
CA ALA A 499 11.73 -14.48 22.27
C ALA A 499 12.84 -14.57 23.31
N ALA A 500 13.73 -15.54 23.11
CA ALA A 500 14.94 -15.70 23.89
C ALA A 500 16.09 -16.06 22.95
N THR A 501 17.16 -15.30 22.99
CA THR A 501 18.36 -15.45 22.14
C THR A 501 19.60 -15.47 23.01
N VAL A 502 20.57 -16.29 22.65
CA VAL A 502 21.92 -16.30 23.19
C VAL A 502 22.91 -16.23 22.03
N SER A 503 23.94 -15.41 22.14
CA SER A 503 25.02 -15.31 21.16
C SER A 503 26.37 -15.16 21.85
N GLY A 504 27.42 -15.57 21.17
CA GLY A 504 28.76 -15.41 21.75
C GLY A 504 29.86 -16.12 20.99
N ASP A 505 31.07 -15.86 21.47
CA ASP A 505 32.31 -16.50 21.03
C ASP A 505 32.42 -17.91 21.61
N THR A 506 32.64 -18.91 20.76
CA THR A 506 32.77 -20.32 21.17
C THR A 506 34.12 -20.64 21.83
N GLY A 507 35.09 -19.75 21.76
CA GLY A 507 36.49 -20.00 22.16
C GLY A 507 37.23 -20.94 21.21
N PHE A 508 36.61 -21.30 20.06
CA PHE A 508 37.20 -22.22 19.10
C PHE A 508 37.43 -21.52 17.75
N SER A 509 38.68 -21.58 17.28
CA SER A 509 39.06 -21.09 15.94
C SER A 509 39.51 -22.23 15.05
N LEU A 510 39.36 -22.07 13.75
CA LEU A 510 39.95 -22.99 12.78
C LEU A 510 41.48 -22.78 12.75
N PRO A 511 42.25 -23.82 12.43
CA PRO A 511 43.72 -23.68 12.36
C PRO A 511 44.22 -22.67 11.32
N THR A 512 43.34 -22.25 10.43
CA THR A 512 43.59 -21.34 9.29
C THR A 512 43.16 -19.92 9.55
N ALA A 513 42.53 -19.61 10.70
CA ALA A 513 42.02 -18.30 11.08
C ALA A 513 42.46 -17.92 12.51
N SER A 514 42.69 -16.62 12.73
CA SER A 514 43.05 -16.07 14.06
C SER A 514 41.80 -15.78 14.91
N SER A 515 40.66 -15.54 14.31
CA SER A 515 39.38 -15.23 14.98
C SER A 515 38.60 -16.50 15.30
N ASN A 516 37.85 -16.47 16.40
CA ASN A 516 36.98 -17.59 16.82
C ASN A 516 35.65 -17.66 16.02
N ILE A 517 35.01 -18.83 16.11
CA ILE A 517 33.68 -19.03 15.59
C ILE A 517 32.69 -18.37 16.56
N ASN A 518 31.84 -17.46 16.02
CA ASN A 518 30.74 -16.86 16.76
C ASN A 518 29.42 -17.56 16.40
N VAL A 519 28.55 -17.75 17.38
CA VAL A 519 27.26 -18.42 17.19
C VAL A 519 26.14 -17.61 17.84
N ALA A 520 24.94 -17.77 17.29
CA ALA A 520 23.71 -17.34 17.94
C ALA A 520 22.67 -18.46 17.85
N ALA A 521 21.88 -18.63 18.92
CA ALA A 521 20.76 -19.57 18.94
C ALA A 521 19.59 -18.97 19.73
N GLY A 522 18.39 -19.37 19.40
CA GLY A 522 17.22 -18.86 20.11
C GLY A 522 15.93 -19.59 19.79
N ILE A 523 14.94 -19.20 20.55
CA ILE A 523 13.56 -19.66 20.39
C ILE A 523 12.63 -18.45 20.34
N GLU A 524 11.54 -18.55 19.58
CA GLU A 524 10.50 -17.54 19.51
C GLU A 524 9.14 -18.22 19.48
N ARG A 525 8.20 -17.71 20.25
CA ARG A 525 6.78 -18.05 20.13
C ARG A 525 6.01 -16.80 19.75
N ARG A 526 5.19 -16.92 18.71
CA ARG A 526 4.33 -15.86 18.21
C ARG A 526 2.89 -16.35 18.14
N ASP A 527 1.99 -15.61 18.77
CA ASP A 527 0.56 -15.82 18.71
C ASP A 527 -0.09 -14.62 18.01
N MET A 528 -0.87 -14.88 16.96
CA MET A 528 -1.53 -13.84 16.12
C MET A 528 -3.03 -14.08 16.08
N SER A 529 -3.81 -12.99 16.18
CA SER A 529 -5.25 -13.01 16.00
C SER A 529 -5.73 -11.84 15.19
N TYR A 530 -6.79 -12.06 14.43
CA TYR A 530 -7.51 -11.07 13.67
C TYR A 530 -9.00 -11.36 13.79
N ASP A 531 -9.73 -10.38 14.33
CA ASP A 531 -11.17 -10.40 14.51
C ASP A 531 -11.75 -9.16 13.88
N ARG A 532 -12.44 -9.30 12.74
CA ARG A 532 -13.16 -8.23 12.03
C ARG A 532 -14.64 -8.49 12.14
N ASP A 533 -15.34 -7.58 12.81
CA ASP A 533 -16.79 -7.59 13.00
C ASP A 533 -17.42 -6.53 12.08
N SER A 534 -18.30 -6.99 11.19
CA SER A 534 -19.03 -6.16 10.23
C SER A 534 -20.51 -6.11 10.62
N ASP A 535 -21.14 -4.92 10.56
CA ASP A 535 -22.58 -4.83 10.69
C ASP A 535 -23.31 -5.53 9.51
N SER A 536 -24.61 -5.75 9.64
CA SER A 536 -25.37 -6.44 8.60
C SER A 536 -25.37 -5.70 7.25
N VAL A 537 -25.21 -4.39 7.26
CA VAL A 537 -25.16 -3.57 6.04
C VAL A 537 -23.89 -3.86 5.23
N PHE A 538 -22.74 -3.92 5.91
CA PHE A 538 -21.49 -4.36 5.29
C PHE A 538 -21.48 -5.84 4.96
N ALA A 539 -21.93 -6.68 5.93
CA ALA A 539 -21.86 -8.13 5.81
C ALA A 539 -22.69 -8.65 4.62
N ASP A 540 -23.84 -8.06 4.37
CA ASP A 540 -24.75 -8.48 3.30
C ASP A 540 -24.58 -7.64 2.01
N GLY A 541 -23.68 -6.65 1.99
CA GLY A 541 -23.41 -5.82 0.81
C GLY A 541 -24.59 -4.95 0.39
N MET A 542 -25.34 -4.39 1.36
CA MET A 542 -26.60 -3.67 1.09
C MET A 542 -26.39 -2.26 0.53
N LEU A 543 -25.15 -1.74 0.53
CA LEU A 543 -24.81 -0.44 -0.07
C LEU A 543 -24.40 -0.63 -1.52
N LEU A 544 -25.10 0.05 -2.44
CA LEU A 544 -24.94 -0.19 -3.89
C LEU A 544 -23.56 0.21 -4.44
N GLY A 545 -22.88 1.14 -3.82
CA GLY A 545 -21.56 1.60 -4.26
C GLY A 545 -20.38 1.06 -3.47
N GLN A 546 -20.62 0.14 -2.51
CA GLN A 546 -19.58 -0.52 -1.73
C GLN A 546 -18.79 -1.53 -2.57
N GLY A 547 -19.41 -2.12 -3.59
CA GLY A 547 -18.77 -3.08 -4.51
C GLY A 547 -18.91 -4.54 -4.10
N GLY A 548 -19.63 -4.85 -3.03
CA GLY A 548 -19.98 -6.20 -2.59
C GLY A 548 -19.99 -6.39 -1.08
N ALA A 549 -20.39 -7.58 -0.66
CA ALA A 549 -20.47 -7.98 0.75
C ALA A 549 -19.09 -8.01 1.43
N THR A 550 -19.04 -7.54 2.66
CA THR A 550 -17.84 -7.55 3.51
C THR A 550 -18.17 -8.21 4.86
N PRO A 551 -18.28 -9.55 4.92
CA PRO A 551 -18.66 -10.24 6.13
C PRO A 551 -17.58 -10.22 7.19
N SER A 552 -17.96 -10.56 8.42
CA SER A 552 -17.04 -10.73 9.54
C SER A 552 -16.02 -11.84 9.26
N ILE A 553 -14.82 -11.69 9.81
CA ILE A 553 -13.73 -12.67 9.75
C ILE A 553 -13.18 -12.84 11.15
N GLU A 554 -13.07 -14.06 11.63
CA GLU A 554 -12.41 -14.40 12.88
C GLU A 554 -11.38 -15.49 12.64
N GLY A 555 -10.17 -15.31 13.13
CA GLY A 555 -9.13 -16.32 13.00
C GLY A 555 -7.85 -15.95 13.73
N GLY A 556 -6.99 -16.96 13.84
CA GLY A 556 -5.67 -16.79 14.44
C GLY A 556 -4.80 -18.03 14.22
N TYR A 557 -3.53 -17.85 14.46
CA TYR A 557 -2.57 -18.95 14.49
C TYR A 557 -1.41 -18.68 15.43
N SER A 558 -0.75 -19.74 15.86
CA SER A 558 0.49 -19.65 16.62
C SER A 558 1.66 -20.28 15.86
N VAL A 559 2.85 -19.77 16.13
CA VAL A 559 4.11 -20.28 15.56
C VAL A 559 5.10 -20.50 16.69
N PHE A 560 5.79 -21.62 16.67
CA PHE A 560 6.96 -21.85 17.50
C PHE A 560 8.18 -22.01 16.62
N ASP A 561 9.18 -21.17 16.85
CA ASP A 561 10.43 -21.14 16.10
C ASP A 561 11.60 -21.57 16.99
N ALA A 562 12.54 -22.30 16.39
CA ALA A 562 13.88 -22.50 16.92
C ALA A 562 14.92 -22.21 15.84
N PHE A 563 15.96 -21.47 16.16
CA PHE A 563 16.96 -21.06 15.18
C PHE A 563 18.37 -21.14 15.72
N PHE A 564 19.31 -21.24 14.77
CA PHE A 564 20.74 -21.28 15.02
C PHE A 564 21.47 -20.55 13.88
N GLU A 565 22.48 -19.75 14.22
CA GLU A 565 23.40 -19.10 13.27
C GLU A 565 24.85 -19.32 13.73
N ALA A 566 25.77 -19.40 12.76
CA ALA A 566 27.21 -19.40 13.03
C ALA A 566 27.96 -18.56 11.99
N ALA A 567 28.86 -17.72 12.47
CA ALA A 567 29.88 -17.05 11.67
C ALA A 567 31.21 -17.76 11.87
N ILE A 568 31.73 -18.30 10.79
CA ILE A 568 32.91 -19.19 10.78
C ILE A 568 34.02 -18.51 9.99
N PRO A 569 34.99 -17.86 10.62
CA PRO A 569 36.21 -17.42 9.94
C PRO A 569 36.99 -18.65 9.44
N VAL A 570 36.99 -18.87 8.11
CA VAL A 570 37.70 -19.99 7.47
C VAL A 570 39.19 -19.63 7.28
N PHE A 571 39.42 -18.38 6.92
CA PHE A 571 40.73 -17.71 6.88
C PHE A 571 40.55 -16.30 7.46
N ASP A 572 41.58 -15.60 7.81
CA ASP A 572 41.49 -14.22 8.33
C ASP A 572 40.80 -13.24 7.38
N ASN A 573 40.75 -13.55 6.10
CA ASN A 573 40.11 -12.76 5.05
C ASN A 573 38.91 -13.45 4.41
N LEU A 574 38.42 -14.58 4.98
CA LEU A 574 37.28 -15.31 4.47
C LEU A 574 36.40 -15.79 5.62
N THR A 575 35.17 -15.26 5.71
CA THR A 575 34.16 -15.68 6.68
C THR A 575 32.98 -16.34 5.97
N THR A 576 32.50 -17.43 6.54
CA THR A 576 31.30 -18.14 6.08
C THR A 576 30.23 -18.02 7.17
N GLU A 577 29.02 -17.64 6.78
CA GLU A 577 27.85 -17.65 7.66
C GLU A 577 26.95 -18.82 7.29
N VAL A 578 26.45 -19.53 8.30
CA VAL A 578 25.41 -20.56 8.14
C VAL A 578 24.30 -20.30 9.13
N GLY A 579 23.08 -20.53 8.72
CA GLY A 579 21.90 -20.38 9.58
C GLY A 579 20.84 -21.40 9.23
N PHE A 580 20.08 -21.77 10.24
CA PHE A 580 18.94 -22.68 10.12
C PHE A 580 17.84 -22.24 11.08
N ARG A 581 16.57 -22.26 10.62
CA ARG A 581 15.39 -22.05 11.44
C ARG A 581 14.32 -23.06 11.09
N THR A 582 13.68 -23.62 12.09
CA THR A 582 12.48 -24.45 11.97
C THR A 582 11.32 -23.70 12.62
N SER A 583 10.20 -23.64 11.92
CA SER A 583 8.98 -22.92 12.33
C SER A 583 7.79 -23.89 12.29
N ASP A 584 7.14 -24.11 13.42
CA ASP A 584 5.95 -24.98 13.54
C ASP A 584 4.69 -24.12 13.67
N TYR A 585 3.90 -24.08 12.58
CA TYR A 585 2.65 -23.31 12.48
C TYR A 585 1.46 -24.17 12.87
N SER A 586 0.59 -23.64 13.71
CA SER A 586 -0.66 -24.34 14.07
C SER A 586 -1.62 -24.56 12.89
N THR A 587 -1.44 -23.85 11.77
CA THR A 587 -2.29 -23.91 10.56
C THR A 587 -1.64 -24.67 9.41
N SER A 588 -0.39 -24.37 9.08
CA SER A 588 0.28 -24.86 7.86
C SER A 588 1.43 -25.85 8.15
N GLY A 589 1.60 -26.28 9.43
CA GLY A 589 2.62 -27.27 9.81
C GLY A 589 4.03 -26.71 9.85
N VAL A 590 5.02 -27.61 9.68
CA VAL A 590 6.44 -27.29 9.86
C VAL A 590 7.06 -26.79 8.58
N ALA A 591 7.74 -25.64 8.66
CA ALA A 591 8.54 -25.09 7.58
C ALA A 591 9.99 -24.84 8.05
N ASN A 592 10.95 -25.02 7.14
CA ASN A 592 12.37 -24.88 7.42
C ASN A 592 12.99 -23.83 6.51
N THR A 593 13.80 -22.95 7.08
CA THR A 593 14.58 -21.95 6.36
C THR A 593 16.07 -22.12 6.68
N TYR A 594 16.92 -21.76 5.73
CA TYR A 594 18.36 -21.86 5.90
C TYR A 594 19.09 -20.80 5.08
N LYS A 595 20.25 -20.37 5.56
CA LYS A 595 21.15 -19.47 4.86
C LYS A 595 22.56 -20.03 4.82
N PHE A 596 23.25 -19.70 3.73
CA PHE A 596 24.67 -19.93 3.56
C PHE A 596 25.28 -18.69 2.87
N MET A 597 26.21 -18.01 3.53
CA MET A 597 26.80 -16.81 2.96
C MET A 597 28.32 -16.87 3.10
N VAL A 598 29.02 -16.22 2.19
CA VAL A 598 30.47 -16.10 2.17
C VAL A 598 30.86 -14.65 1.96
N SER A 599 31.76 -14.15 2.79
CA SER A 599 32.43 -12.86 2.64
C SER A 599 33.92 -13.10 2.48
N TYR A 600 34.52 -12.61 1.39
CA TYR A 600 35.94 -12.79 1.08
C TYR A 600 36.60 -11.45 0.75
N SER A 601 37.61 -11.06 1.53
CA SER A 601 38.37 -9.84 1.34
C SER A 601 39.80 -10.17 0.89
N PRO A 602 40.05 -10.39 -0.43
CA PRO A 602 41.39 -10.75 -0.93
C PRO A 602 42.43 -9.67 -0.66
N ILE A 603 42.01 -8.43 -0.60
CA ILE A 603 42.81 -7.24 -0.23
C ILE A 603 41.89 -6.28 0.55
N ASP A 604 42.44 -5.39 1.35
CA ASP A 604 41.67 -4.48 2.23
C ASP A 604 40.65 -3.62 1.50
N MET A 605 40.90 -3.25 0.24
CA MET A 605 40.03 -2.41 -0.58
C MET A 605 38.96 -3.19 -1.36
N LEU A 606 38.91 -4.53 -1.26
CA LEU A 606 38.01 -5.34 -2.05
C LEU A 606 37.37 -6.42 -1.19
N ARG A 607 36.03 -6.40 -1.10
CA ARG A 607 35.21 -7.45 -0.49
C ARG A 607 34.27 -8.06 -1.53
N ILE A 608 34.28 -9.37 -1.65
CA ILE A 608 33.37 -10.16 -2.48
C ILE A 608 32.43 -10.89 -1.53
N ARG A 609 31.13 -10.80 -1.78
CA ARG A 609 30.11 -11.47 -1.00
C ARG A 609 29.19 -12.29 -1.88
N THR A 610 28.79 -13.46 -1.40
CA THR A 610 27.79 -14.29 -2.08
C THR A 610 26.95 -15.02 -1.06
N GLY A 611 25.70 -15.28 -1.37
CA GLY A 611 24.81 -15.93 -0.43
C GLY A 611 23.66 -16.65 -1.12
N TYR A 612 23.19 -17.66 -0.42
CA TYR A 612 21.97 -18.38 -0.72
C TYR A 612 21.09 -18.41 0.53
N ASN A 613 19.83 -18.02 0.39
CA ASN A 613 18.84 -17.98 1.47
C ASN A 613 17.54 -18.64 1.01
N ARG A 614 16.95 -19.52 1.83
CA ARG A 614 15.58 -19.97 1.70
C ARG A 614 14.71 -19.23 2.70
N ALA A 615 13.71 -18.51 2.23
CA ALA A 615 12.72 -17.80 3.00
C ALA A 615 11.33 -18.42 2.84
N ILE A 616 10.41 -18.11 3.76
CA ILE A 616 9.02 -18.58 3.71
C ILE A 616 8.05 -17.45 4.05
N ARG A 617 6.80 -17.61 3.57
CA ARG A 617 5.65 -16.84 4.04
C ARG A 617 4.44 -17.75 4.26
N SER A 618 3.88 -17.71 5.47
CA SER A 618 2.62 -18.39 5.76
C SER A 618 1.43 -17.62 5.18
N PRO A 619 0.33 -18.29 4.76
CA PRO A 619 -0.91 -17.60 4.42
C PRO A 619 -1.38 -16.71 5.57
N SER A 620 -1.89 -15.51 5.26
CA SER A 620 -2.46 -14.63 6.29
C SER A 620 -3.82 -15.13 6.77
N ILE A 621 -4.27 -14.65 7.94
CA ILE A 621 -5.56 -15.02 8.51
C ILE A 621 -6.69 -14.71 7.53
N ALA A 622 -6.70 -13.53 6.92
CA ALA A 622 -7.73 -13.17 5.92
C ALA A 622 -7.65 -14.05 4.67
N THR A 623 -6.44 -14.36 4.19
CA THR A 623 -6.23 -15.22 3.01
C THR A 623 -6.75 -16.65 3.24
N MET A 624 -6.73 -17.13 4.48
CA MET A 624 -7.26 -18.46 4.84
C MET A 624 -8.76 -18.43 5.13
N PHE A 625 -9.24 -17.47 5.92
CA PHE A 625 -10.54 -17.54 6.56
C PHE A 625 -11.58 -16.55 6.04
N ALA A 626 -11.23 -15.65 5.10
CA ALA A 626 -12.23 -14.72 4.53
C ALA A 626 -13.35 -15.49 3.82
N PRO A 627 -14.62 -15.23 4.14
CA PRO A 627 -15.74 -15.78 3.40
C PRO A 627 -15.70 -15.39 1.92
N GLN A 628 -16.27 -16.24 1.05
CA GLN A 628 -16.35 -15.93 -0.38
C GLN A 628 -17.45 -14.89 -0.62
N THR A 629 -17.09 -13.77 -1.26
CA THR A 629 -17.99 -12.64 -1.52
C THR A 629 -17.84 -12.10 -2.93
N THR A 630 -18.87 -11.42 -3.42
CA THR A 630 -18.80 -10.70 -4.71
C THR A 630 -18.10 -9.36 -4.50
N GLY A 631 -17.12 -9.07 -5.34
CA GLY A 631 -16.42 -7.80 -5.45
C GLY A 631 -16.25 -7.39 -6.91
N LEU A 632 -15.45 -6.35 -7.17
CA LEU A 632 -15.21 -5.84 -8.52
C LEU A 632 -13.78 -6.11 -8.98
N TRP A 633 -13.64 -6.43 -10.27
CA TRP A 633 -12.37 -6.41 -10.98
C TRP A 633 -12.42 -5.43 -12.15
N GLY A 634 -11.28 -4.83 -12.48
CA GLY A 634 -11.14 -3.89 -13.59
C GLY A 634 -10.65 -4.58 -14.86
N GLY A 635 -11.17 -4.16 -16.02
CA GLY A 635 -10.75 -4.71 -17.30
C GLY A 635 -11.83 -4.67 -18.38
N SER A 636 -11.87 -5.69 -19.23
CA SER A 636 -12.87 -5.82 -20.29
C SER A 636 -13.31 -7.27 -20.45
N ASP A 637 -14.59 -7.48 -20.72
CA ASP A 637 -15.09 -8.78 -21.13
C ASP A 637 -14.90 -8.95 -22.65
N PRO A 638 -14.06 -9.91 -23.11
CA PRO A 638 -13.79 -10.09 -24.54
C PRO A 638 -15.00 -10.53 -25.36
N CYS A 639 -16.09 -10.93 -24.71
CA CYS A 639 -17.36 -11.31 -25.37
C CYS A 639 -18.37 -10.17 -25.41
N ALA A 640 -18.08 -8.99 -24.81
CA ALA A 640 -18.99 -7.86 -24.79
C ALA A 640 -18.85 -6.94 -26.02
N GLY A 641 -19.90 -6.17 -26.29
CA GLY A 641 -19.99 -5.22 -27.40
C GLY A 641 -20.54 -5.83 -28.68
N ALA A 642 -20.87 -4.97 -29.66
CA ALA A 642 -21.41 -5.35 -30.96
C ALA A 642 -20.37 -6.08 -31.84
N THR A 643 -19.08 -5.91 -31.57
CA THR A 643 -17.95 -6.57 -32.20
C THR A 643 -17.04 -7.19 -31.15
N PRO A 644 -17.41 -8.35 -30.58
CA PRO A 644 -16.61 -9.00 -29.55
C PRO A 644 -15.20 -9.31 -30.04
N ALA A 645 -14.23 -9.24 -29.12
CA ALA A 645 -12.85 -9.63 -29.41
C ALA A 645 -12.70 -11.15 -29.64
N TYR A 646 -13.54 -11.94 -28.97
CA TYR A 646 -13.61 -13.38 -29.14
C TYR A 646 -14.66 -13.77 -30.19
N THR A 647 -14.43 -14.89 -30.85
CA THR A 647 -15.38 -15.50 -31.78
C THR A 647 -16.58 -16.07 -31.04
N ALA A 648 -17.69 -16.31 -31.76
CA ALA A 648 -18.90 -16.91 -31.17
C ALA A 648 -18.61 -18.27 -30.49
N ALA A 649 -17.70 -19.07 -31.06
CA ALA A 649 -17.31 -20.37 -30.48
C ALA A 649 -16.54 -20.21 -29.15
N GLN A 650 -15.64 -19.24 -29.08
CA GLN A 650 -14.88 -18.92 -27.86
C GLN A 650 -15.79 -18.36 -26.77
N CYS A 651 -16.69 -17.42 -27.12
CA CYS A 651 -17.66 -16.90 -26.19
C CYS A 651 -18.65 -17.96 -25.67
N ALA A 652 -19.03 -18.92 -26.49
CA ALA A 652 -19.90 -20.03 -26.07
C ALA A 652 -19.23 -20.88 -24.96
N LEU A 653 -17.90 -21.04 -24.96
CA LEU A 653 -17.17 -21.72 -23.89
C LEU A 653 -17.30 -20.96 -22.54
N THR A 654 -17.39 -19.64 -22.59
CA THR A 654 -17.56 -18.80 -21.41
C THR A 654 -19.03 -18.67 -20.95
N GLY A 655 -19.97 -19.43 -21.54
CA GLY A 655 -21.38 -19.42 -21.20
C GLY A 655 -22.26 -18.45 -21.99
N VAL A 656 -21.75 -17.80 -23.04
CA VAL A 656 -22.52 -16.90 -23.91
C VAL A 656 -23.39 -17.72 -24.87
N THR A 657 -24.67 -17.46 -24.92
CA THR A 657 -25.59 -18.09 -25.86
C THR A 657 -25.49 -17.48 -27.27
N ALA A 658 -25.91 -18.18 -28.28
CA ALA A 658 -25.91 -17.67 -29.66
C ALA A 658 -26.75 -16.39 -29.83
N ALA A 659 -27.80 -16.21 -29.05
CA ALA A 659 -28.65 -15.00 -29.06
C ALA A 659 -27.95 -13.79 -28.38
N GLN A 660 -27.12 -14.02 -27.41
CA GLN A 660 -26.39 -12.98 -26.66
C GLN A 660 -25.14 -12.50 -27.42
N TYR A 661 -24.52 -13.33 -28.25
CA TYR A 661 -23.29 -12.95 -28.95
C TYR A 661 -23.49 -11.72 -29.84
N GLY A 662 -22.66 -10.70 -29.64
CA GLY A 662 -22.78 -9.39 -30.30
C GLY A 662 -23.79 -8.44 -29.68
N ASN A 663 -24.53 -8.87 -28.64
CA ASN A 663 -25.51 -8.08 -27.93
C ASN A 663 -25.19 -7.84 -26.45
N ILE A 664 -24.10 -8.40 -25.92
CA ILE A 664 -23.70 -8.23 -24.53
C ILE A 664 -23.20 -6.79 -24.31
N VAL A 665 -23.81 -6.10 -23.35
CA VAL A 665 -23.44 -4.73 -23.03
C VAL A 665 -22.12 -4.69 -22.27
N ALA A 666 -21.16 -3.90 -22.77
CA ALA A 666 -19.88 -3.68 -22.08
C ALA A 666 -20.06 -2.75 -20.88
N SER A 667 -19.33 -2.99 -19.79
CA SER A 667 -19.35 -2.10 -18.63
C SER A 667 -18.81 -0.70 -19.00
N PRO A 668 -19.60 0.37 -18.79
CA PRO A 668 -19.15 1.74 -19.08
C PRO A 668 -17.97 2.19 -18.19
N ALA A 669 -17.84 1.58 -17.01
CA ALA A 669 -16.81 1.88 -16.05
C ALA A 669 -15.61 0.92 -16.12
N SER A 670 -15.62 -0.05 -17.06
CA SER A 670 -14.65 -1.14 -17.14
C SER A 670 -14.50 -1.92 -15.82
N GLN A 671 -15.61 -2.06 -15.07
CA GLN A 671 -15.70 -2.80 -13.82
C GLN A 671 -16.65 -3.99 -13.98
N TYR A 672 -16.25 -5.13 -13.47
CA TYR A 672 -16.98 -6.40 -13.58
C TYR A 672 -16.99 -7.12 -12.25
N ASN A 673 -17.96 -8.02 -12.02
CA ASN A 673 -18.08 -8.77 -10.78
C ASN A 673 -17.11 -9.96 -10.76
N GLY A 674 -16.46 -10.15 -9.59
CA GLY A 674 -15.71 -11.33 -9.25
C GLY A 674 -16.14 -11.90 -7.91
N GLN A 675 -16.06 -13.22 -7.74
CA GLN A 675 -16.23 -13.86 -6.44
C GLN A 675 -14.85 -14.13 -5.86
N PHE A 676 -14.52 -13.39 -4.79
CA PHE A 676 -13.24 -13.47 -4.08
C PHE A 676 -13.44 -14.11 -2.70
N GLY A 677 -12.37 -14.61 -2.09
CA GLY A 677 -12.41 -15.14 -0.73
C GLY A 677 -11.21 -15.99 -0.37
N GLY A 678 -11.15 -16.42 0.88
CA GLY A 678 -10.08 -17.22 1.44
C GLY A 678 -10.13 -18.69 1.01
N ASN A 679 -9.01 -19.37 1.30
CA ASN A 679 -8.83 -20.79 1.05
C ASN A 679 -7.97 -21.38 2.18
N THR A 680 -8.54 -22.31 2.94
CA THR A 680 -7.86 -22.98 4.06
C THR A 680 -6.88 -24.08 3.64
N GLU A 681 -6.84 -24.44 2.34
CA GLU A 681 -5.97 -25.48 1.80
C GLU A 681 -4.66 -24.89 1.20
N LEU A 682 -4.38 -23.60 1.45
CA LEU A 682 -3.17 -22.96 0.96
C LEU A 682 -1.91 -23.49 1.65
N ASN A 683 -0.89 -23.77 0.83
CA ASN A 683 0.45 -24.03 1.29
C ASN A 683 1.20 -22.74 1.60
N PRO A 684 2.20 -22.74 2.50
CA PRO A 684 3.15 -21.65 2.62
C PRO A 684 3.91 -21.41 1.31
N GLU A 685 4.19 -20.14 0.99
CA GLU A 685 5.14 -19.81 -0.07
C GLU A 685 6.55 -20.11 0.38
N SER A 686 7.42 -20.50 -0.55
CA SER A 686 8.85 -20.58 -0.33
C SER A 686 9.63 -19.79 -1.38
N ALA A 687 10.69 -19.12 -0.97
CA ALA A 687 11.53 -18.33 -1.86
C ALA A 687 13.00 -18.66 -1.69
N ASP A 688 13.66 -18.97 -2.78
CA ASP A 688 15.09 -19.17 -2.86
C ASP A 688 15.76 -17.90 -3.41
N THR A 689 16.64 -17.30 -2.61
CA THR A 689 17.38 -16.09 -2.98
C THR A 689 18.85 -16.40 -3.18
N LEU A 690 19.38 -16.08 -4.35
CA LEU A 690 20.81 -16.08 -4.64
C LEU A 690 21.30 -14.64 -4.75
N SER A 691 22.43 -14.34 -4.12
CA SER A 691 23.09 -13.03 -4.20
C SER A 691 24.58 -13.15 -4.49
N PHE A 692 25.12 -12.18 -5.25
CA PHE A 692 26.55 -12.02 -5.50
C PHE A 692 26.88 -10.53 -5.54
N GLY A 693 27.80 -10.10 -4.70
CA GLY A 693 28.14 -8.68 -4.56
C GLY A 693 29.65 -8.44 -4.52
N ILE A 694 30.02 -7.24 -4.95
CA ILE A 694 31.36 -6.72 -4.90
C ILE A 694 31.31 -5.36 -4.21
N VAL A 695 32.09 -5.18 -3.14
CA VAL A 695 32.27 -3.91 -2.46
C VAL A 695 33.73 -3.48 -2.63
N VAL A 696 33.94 -2.24 -3.05
CA VAL A 696 35.28 -1.68 -3.29
C VAL A 696 35.40 -0.34 -2.59
N ASP A 697 36.48 -0.20 -1.81
CA ASP A 697 36.92 1.02 -1.14
C ASP A 697 38.23 1.52 -1.79
N PRO A 698 38.16 2.09 -3.03
CA PRO A 698 39.38 2.34 -3.83
C PRO A 698 40.22 3.48 -3.35
N ILE A 699 39.64 4.41 -2.58
CA ILE A 699 40.29 5.54 -1.90
C ILE A 699 39.56 5.82 -0.59
N ASP A 700 40.18 6.54 0.32
CA ASP A 700 39.56 6.93 1.59
C ASP A 700 38.21 7.61 1.37
N ASN A 701 37.22 7.25 2.17
CA ASN A 701 35.85 7.78 2.17
C ASN A 701 35.05 7.55 0.87
N LEU A 702 35.48 6.66 -0.03
CA LEU A 702 34.72 6.21 -1.18
C LEU A 702 34.44 4.73 -1.09
N THR A 703 33.17 4.38 -0.91
CA THR A 703 32.68 2.99 -0.99
C THR A 703 31.77 2.84 -2.21
N VAL A 704 31.96 1.77 -2.98
CA VAL A 704 31.10 1.38 -4.10
C VAL A 704 30.70 -0.07 -3.94
N SER A 705 29.40 -0.37 -4.01
CA SER A 705 28.89 -1.74 -4.07
C SER A 705 28.06 -1.98 -5.32
N ILE A 706 28.18 -3.19 -5.85
CA ILE A 706 27.36 -3.73 -6.94
C ILE A 706 26.92 -5.12 -6.52
N ASP A 707 25.61 -5.33 -6.41
CA ASP A 707 25.02 -6.57 -5.92
C ASP A 707 24.02 -7.11 -6.92
N TYR A 708 24.30 -8.25 -7.53
CA TYR A 708 23.33 -9.06 -8.26
C TYR A 708 22.50 -9.88 -7.27
N TRP A 709 21.21 -9.99 -7.56
CA TRP A 709 20.28 -10.80 -6.79
C TRP A 709 19.27 -11.50 -7.70
N SER A 710 18.85 -12.70 -7.28
CA SER A 710 17.79 -13.49 -7.90
C SER A 710 16.92 -14.07 -6.80
N VAL A 711 15.60 -13.96 -6.96
CA VAL A 711 14.59 -14.50 -6.03
C VAL A 711 13.63 -15.36 -6.86
N GLU A 712 13.59 -16.64 -6.56
CA GLU A 712 12.64 -17.60 -7.13
C GLU A 712 11.62 -17.96 -6.05
N LEU A 713 10.36 -17.58 -6.27
CA LEU A 713 9.24 -17.78 -5.36
C LEU A 713 8.35 -18.89 -5.90
N GLU A 714 8.20 -19.95 -5.16
CA GLU A 714 7.31 -21.08 -5.43
C GLU A 714 6.05 -21.01 -4.58
N ASP A 715 4.95 -21.60 -5.07
CA ASP A 715 3.65 -21.63 -4.39
C ASP A 715 3.14 -20.23 -4.00
N ALA A 716 3.41 -19.21 -4.81
CA ALA A 716 3.03 -17.84 -4.56
C ALA A 716 1.52 -17.73 -4.29
N ILE A 717 1.13 -17.17 -3.14
CA ILE A 717 -0.28 -17.00 -2.77
C ILE A 717 -0.84 -15.76 -3.46
N GLY A 718 -1.85 -15.97 -4.30
CA GLY A 718 -2.49 -14.92 -5.07
C GLY A 718 -3.83 -15.38 -5.64
N SER A 719 -4.31 -14.71 -6.66
CA SER A 719 -5.43 -15.12 -7.50
C SER A 719 -4.98 -15.28 -8.96
N VAL A 720 -5.72 -16.08 -9.73
CA VAL A 720 -5.38 -16.31 -11.15
C VAL A 720 -5.58 -15.03 -11.97
N GLY A 721 -6.57 -14.23 -11.58
CA GLY A 721 -7.00 -13.05 -12.31
C GLY A 721 -8.12 -13.34 -13.31
N ALA A 722 -9.18 -12.53 -13.26
CA ALA A 722 -10.37 -12.75 -14.06
C ALA A 722 -10.11 -12.73 -15.57
N LEU A 723 -9.18 -11.92 -16.05
CA LEU A 723 -8.82 -11.86 -17.49
C LEU A 723 -8.10 -13.13 -17.92
N GLU A 724 -7.22 -13.69 -17.09
CA GLU A 724 -6.55 -14.96 -17.40
C GLU A 724 -7.56 -16.13 -17.38
N ILE A 725 -8.49 -16.13 -16.41
CA ILE A 725 -9.59 -17.11 -16.38
C ILE A 725 -10.41 -17.08 -17.68
N LEU A 726 -10.78 -15.88 -18.16
CA LEU A 726 -11.50 -15.69 -19.42
C LEU A 726 -10.68 -16.19 -20.62
N LYS A 727 -9.39 -15.92 -20.64
CA LYS A 727 -8.46 -16.33 -21.68
C LYS A 727 -8.28 -17.85 -21.71
N GLN A 728 -8.02 -18.47 -20.57
CA GLN A 728 -7.85 -19.92 -20.45
C GLN A 728 -9.13 -20.68 -20.90
N CYS A 729 -10.29 -20.15 -20.56
CA CYS A 729 -11.56 -20.71 -21.03
C CYS A 729 -11.77 -20.45 -22.52
N GLY A 730 -11.74 -19.18 -22.98
CA GLY A 730 -12.13 -18.81 -24.33
C GLY A 730 -11.13 -19.20 -25.42
N GLU A 731 -9.82 -19.07 -25.15
CA GLU A 731 -8.78 -19.36 -26.13
C GLU A 731 -8.29 -20.81 -26.05
N ASN A 732 -8.10 -21.33 -24.85
CA ASN A 732 -7.51 -22.66 -24.63
C ASN A 732 -8.57 -23.75 -24.39
N GLY A 733 -9.83 -23.39 -24.18
CA GLY A 733 -10.92 -24.34 -23.94
C GLY A 733 -10.77 -25.12 -22.64
N ASN A 734 -10.02 -24.59 -21.66
CA ASN A 734 -9.77 -25.26 -20.38
C ASN A 734 -11.03 -25.29 -19.52
N ALA A 735 -11.60 -26.50 -19.38
CA ALA A 735 -12.88 -26.71 -18.68
C ALA A 735 -12.85 -26.27 -17.21
N GLN A 736 -11.71 -26.34 -16.52
CA GLN A 736 -11.58 -25.90 -15.14
C GLN A 736 -11.89 -24.40 -15.04
N PHE A 737 -11.31 -23.58 -15.91
CA PHE A 737 -11.52 -22.12 -15.92
C PHE A 737 -12.89 -21.75 -16.46
N CYS A 738 -13.44 -22.50 -17.44
CA CYS A 738 -14.79 -22.27 -17.90
C CYS A 738 -15.83 -22.44 -16.79
N ASN A 739 -15.60 -23.37 -15.87
CA ASN A 739 -16.48 -23.58 -14.70
C ASN A 739 -16.38 -22.46 -13.64
N MET A 740 -15.37 -21.59 -13.74
CA MET A 740 -15.23 -20.41 -12.85
C MET A 740 -15.99 -19.20 -13.37
N ILE A 741 -16.56 -19.24 -14.59
CA ILE A 741 -17.27 -18.14 -15.21
C ILE A 741 -18.76 -18.36 -15.09
N ASN A 742 -19.46 -17.46 -14.39
CA ASN A 742 -20.91 -17.42 -14.28
C ASN A 742 -21.43 -16.17 -14.96
N ARG A 743 -22.16 -16.29 -16.06
CA ARG A 743 -22.77 -15.15 -16.75
C ARG A 743 -24.20 -14.95 -16.27
N GLY A 744 -24.57 -13.69 -16.04
CA GLY A 744 -25.94 -13.31 -15.70
C GLY A 744 -26.90 -13.52 -16.89
N ASN A 745 -28.18 -13.32 -16.67
CA ASN A 745 -29.23 -13.51 -17.67
C ASN A 745 -29.01 -12.71 -18.97
N ALA A 746 -28.40 -11.51 -18.85
CA ALA A 746 -27.99 -10.67 -19.99
C ALA A 746 -26.70 -11.14 -20.67
N GLY A 747 -26.11 -12.24 -20.27
CA GLY A 747 -24.78 -12.66 -20.69
C GLY A 747 -23.64 -11.80 -20.12
N THR A 748 -23.93 -10.78 -19.32
CA THR A 748 -22.95 -9.85 -18.77
C THR A 748 -22.27 -10.42 -17.52
N LEU A 749 -21.11 -9.81 -17.18
CA LEU A 749 -20.39 -10.08 -15.95
C LEU A 749 -20.43 -8.88 -14.98
N TRP A 750 -21.35 -7.92 -15.17
CA TRP A 750 -21.39 -6.69 -14.37
C TRP A 750 -22.78 -6.15 -14.05
N LEU A 751 -23.80 -6.46 -14.88
CA LEU A 751 -25.18 -6.07 -14.60
C LEU A 751 -25.76 -6.99 -13.53
N GLY A 752 -26.26 -6.40 -12.45
CA GLY A 752 -26.68 -7.14 -11.26
C GLY A 752 -25.54 -7.90 -10.60
N THR A 753 -25.85 -8.87 -9.76
CA THR A 753 -24.88 -9.67 -8.99
C THR A 753 -24.76 -11.13 -9.46
N SER A 754 -25.63 -11.56 -10.40
CA SER A 754 -25.70 -12.95 -10.87
C SER A 754 -24.57 -13.34 -11.83
N GLY A 755 -23.97 -12.35 -12.53
CA GLY A 755 -22.83 -12.58 -13.42
C GLY A 755 -21.51 -12.26 -12.71
N TYR A 756 -20.61 -13.24 -12.58
CA TYR A 756 -19.31 -13.06 -11.93
C TYR A 756 -18.28 -14.09 -12.38
N ILE A 757 -17.00 -13.81 -12.12
CA ILE A 757 -15.90 -14.78 -12.27
C ILE A 757 -15.42 -15.18 -10.87
N LYS A 758 -15.34 -16.50 -10.62
CA LYS A 758 -14.81 -17.03 -9.36
C LYS A 758 -13.28 -16.98 -9.38
N ASP A 759 -12.69 -16.13 -8.53
CA ASP A 759 -11.24 -15.92 -8.46
C ASP A 759 -10.78 -15.87 -6.98
N THR A 760 -10.87 -17.02 -6.31
CA THR A 760 -10.49 -17.17 -4.90
C THR A 760 -8.98 -17.35 -4.76
N SER A 761 -8.44 -17.11 -3.55
CA SER A 761 -7.02 -17.29 -3.24
C SER A 761 -6.54 -18.71 -3.56
N THR A 762 -5.41 -18.83 -4.22
CA THR A 762 -4.77 -20.10 -4.61
C THR A 762 -3.25 -19.97 -4.55
N ASN A 763 -2.54 -21.12 -4.51
CA ASN A 763 -1.12 -21.12 -4.78
C ASN A 763 -0.92 -21.07 -6.31
N LEU A 764 -0.24 -20.03 -6.77
CA LEU A 764 0.17 -19.82 -8.15
C LEU A 764 1.41 -20.69 -8.45
N GLY A 765 1.89 -20.68 -9.70
CA GLY A 765 3.10 -21.38 -10.10
C GLY A 765 4.36 -20.76 -9.49
N GLU A 766 5.13 -20.04 -10.30
CA GLU A 766 6.41 -19.46 -9.91
C GLU A 766 6.40 -17.96 -10.14
N VAL A 767 7.18 -17.23 -9.34
CA VAL A 767 7.47 -15.82 -9.56
C VAL A 767 8.97 -15.62 -9.46
N ASN A 768 9.60 -15.15 -10.54
CA ASN A 768 11.04 -14.98 -10.65
C ASN A 768 11.40 -13.50 -10.79
N PHE A 769 12.20 -13.00 -9.85
CA PHE A 769 12.72 -11.64 -9.86
C PHE A 769 14.25 -11.69 -9.90
N GLU A 770 14.85 -10.91 -10.80
CA GLU A 770 16.30 -10.75 -10.85
C GLU A 770 16.67 -9.28 -11.05
N GLY A 771 17.80 -8.87 -10.48
CA GLY A 771 18.25 -7.49 -10.65
C GLY A 771 19.67 -7.24 -10.15
N ILE A 772 20.07 -5.97 -10.29
CA ILE A 772 21.34 -5.45 -9.84
C ILE A 772 21.10 -4.19 -9.04
N ASP A 773 21.55 -4.16 -7.79
CA ASP A 773 21.57 -2.95 -6.97
C ASP A 773 22.97 -2.34 -7.00
N ILE A 774 23.03 -1.01 -7.13
CA ILE A 774 24.28 -0.25 -7.16
C ILE A 774 24.21 0.82 -6.08
N ALA A 775 25.20 0.87 -5.20
CA ALA A 775 25.37 1.94 -4.24
C ALA A 775 26.77 2.52 -4.30
N ALA A 776 26.88 3.83 -4.19
CA ALA A 776 28.18 4.51 -4.01
C ALA A 776 28.01 5.66 -3.04
N ALA A 777 28.96 5.80 -2.12
CA ALA A 777 29.02 6.90 -1.18
C ALA A 777 30.44 7.49 -1.16
N TYR A 778 30.55 8.80 -1.30
CA TYR A 778 31.81 9.52 -1.24
C TYR A 778 31.69 10.79 -0.41
N THR A 779 32.59 10.93 0.57
CA THR A 779 32.69 12.12 1.40
C THR A 779 34.03 12.76 1.22
N MET A 780 34.04 14.07 0.95
CA MET A 780 35.28 14.82 0.73
C MET A 780 35.22 16.22 1.33
N ASP A 781 36.37 16.73 1.76
CA ASP A 781 36.49 18.11 2.21
C ASP A 781 36.70 19.04 1.01
N VAL A 782 35.83 20.06 0.89
CA VAL A 782 35.84 21.04 -0.19
C VAL A 782 35.62 22.44 0.37
N ALA A 783 36.53 23.38 0.10
CA ALA A 783 36.35 24.81 0.43
C ALA A 783 35.92 25.05 1.90
N ASP A 784 36.64 24.44 2.84
CA ASP A 784 36.43 24.47 4.30
C ASP A 784 35.03 23.90 4.75
N GLY A 785 34.41 23.06 3.95
CA GLY A 785 33.20 22.33 4.25
C GLY A 785 33.32 20.88 3.80
N GLN A 786 32.31 20.07 4.10
CA GLN A 786 32.25 18.67 3.74
C GLN A 786 31.19 18.44 2.68
N LEU A 787 31.56 17.80 1.59
CA LEU A 787 30.63 17.36 0.52
C LEU A 787 30.46 15.85 0.62
N SER A 788 29.19 15.41 0.79
CA SER A 788 28.81 14.01 0.74
C SER A 788 27.97 13.76 -0.52
N VAL A 789 28.38 12.78 -1.31
CA VAL A 789 27.67 12.36 -2.54
C VAL A 789 27.29 10.90 -2.40
N LYS A 790 25.99 10.58 -2.60
CA LYS A 790 25.49 9.20 -2.56
C LYS A 790 24.69 8.88 -3.82
N LEU A 791 24.96 7.74 -4.41
CA LEU A 791 24.18 7.12 -5.51
C LEU A 791 23.56 5.84 -5.01
N ASN A 792 22.25 5.68 -5.20
CA ASN A 792 21.56 4.42 -5.05
C ASN A 792 20.78 4.15 -6.35
N GLY A 793 20.99 2.98 -6.93
CA GLY A 793 20.32 2.55 -8.16
C GLY A 793 19.87 1.11 -8.07
N SER A 794 18.79 0.78 -8.77
CA SER A 794 18.29 -0.58 -8.91
C SER A 794 17.92 -0.83 -10.37
N HIS A 795 18.43 -1.91 -10.93
CA HIS A 795 18.15 -2.37 -12.28
C HIS A 795 17.46 -3.73 -12.21
N SER A 796 16.19 -3.77 -12.60
CA SER A 796 15.43 -5.00 -12.72
C SER A 796 15.82 -5.70 -14.04
N LEU A 797 16.30 -6.93 -13.97
CA LEU A 797 16.66 -7.75 -15.12
C LEU A 797 15.53 -8.68 -15.51
N LYS A 798 14.73 -9.15 -14.53
CA LYS A 798 13.64 -10.09 -14.71
C LYS A 798 12.55 -9.88 -13.69
N LYS A 799 11.30 -9.90 -14.15
CA LYS A 799 10.08 -9.93 -13.33
C LYS A 799 9.07 -10.83 -14.02
N GLU A 800 9.21 -12.13 -13.83
CA GLU A 800 8.46 -13.16 -14.54
C GLU A 800 7.49 -13.86 -13.59
N VAL A 801 6.29 -14.15 -14.09
CA VAL A 801 5.25 -14.89 -13.35
C VAL A 801 4.78 -16.07 -14.18
N LEU A 802 4.75 -17.26 -13.59
CA LEU A 802 4.03 -18.43 -14.07
C LEU A 802 2.75 -18.57 -13.24
N THR A 803 1.60 -18.24 -13.81
CA THR A 803 0.33 -18.22 -13.07
C THR A 803 -0.14 -19.64 -12.70
N LEU A 804 -0.05 -20.59 -13.62
CA LEU A 804 -0.53 -21.94 -13.40
C LEU A 804 0.63 -22.93 -13.35
N PRO A 805 0.77 -23.68 -12.25
CA PRO A 805 1.82 -24.68 -12.13
C PRO A 805 1.82 -25.67 -13.30
N GLY A 806 2.96 -25.77 -14.00
CA GLY A 806 3.13 -26.71 -15.12
C GLY A 806 2.50 -26.29 -16.45
N ASP A 807 1.89 -25.11 -16.56
CA ASP A 807 1.37 -24.56 -17.82
C ASP A 807 2.18 -23.34 -18.28
N GLU A 808 3.24 -23.59 -19.04
CA GLU A 808 4.14 -22.56 -19.59
C GLU A 808 3.44 -21.52 -20.47
N THR A 809 2.22 -21.78 -20.94
CA THR A 809 1.45 -20.78 -21.73
C THR A 809 0.92 -19.64 -20.87
N THR A 810 0.94 -19.81 -19.53
CA THR A 810 0.56 -18.80 -18.55
C THR A 810 1.74 -18.00 -18.01
N ARG A 811 2.94 -18.21 -18.55
CA ARG A 811 4.14 -17.47 -18.19
C ARG A 811 4.16 -16.11 -18.90
N TYR A 812 4.42 -15.05 -18.16
CA TYR A 812 4.58 -13.70 -18.70
C TYR A 812 5.71 -12.95 -18.00
N GLU A 813 6.29 -11.99 -18.71
CA GLU A 813 7.41 -11.15 -18.26
C GLU A 813 6.94 -9.70 -18.14
N CYS A 814 7.24 -9.04 -17.00
CA CYS A 814 6.82 -7.66 -16.72
C CYS A 814 7.97 -6.64 -16.70
N THR A 815 9.23 -7.07 -16.80
CA THR A 815 10.37 -6.15 -16.73
C THR A 815 10.33 -5.13 -17.86
N GLY A 816 10.39 -3.86 -17.51
CA GLY A 816 10.34 -2.77 -18.48
C GLY A 816 9.00 -2.66 -19.23
N ILE A 817 7.91 -3.22 -18.69
CA ILE A 817 6.57 -3.22 -19.32
C ILE A 817 5.59 -2.43 -18.45
N ALA A 818 4.78 -1.60 -19.10
CA ALA A 818 3.68 -0.85 -18.47
C ALA A 818 2.37 -1.10 -19.19
N ASN A 819 1.26 -1.10 -18.43
CA ASN A 819 -0.11 -1.20 -18.93
C ASN A 819 -0.40 -2.47 -19.76
N ASP A 820 0.16 -3.58 -19.37
CA ASP A 820 -0.26 -4.90 -19.82
C ASP A 820 -1.36 -5.45 -18.90
N SER A 821 -2.16 -6.38 -19.38
CA SER A 821 -3.25 -7.02 -18.61
C SER A 821 -2.75 -7.73 -17.35
N ASN A 822 -1.52 -8.25 -17.39
CA ASN A 822 -0.88 -8.98 -16.30
C ASN A 822 0.14 -8.12 -15.55
N CYS A 823 0.71 -7.08 -16.21
CA CYS A 823 1.75 -6.19 -15.70
C CYS A 823 1.19 -4.78 -15.49
N THR A 824 0.41 -4.58 -14.44
CA THR A 824 -0.38 -3.37 -14.22
C THR A 824 0.43 -2.12 -13.86
N GLY A 825 1.60 -2.29 -13.27
CA GLY A 825 2.47 -1.19 -12.83
C GLY A 825 3.31 -0.58 -13.95
N PRO A 826 4.07 0.49 -13.66
CA PRO A 826 5.02 1.06 -14.62
C PRO A 826 6.28 0.20 -14.82
N ASN A 827 6.52 -0.81 -13.99
CA ASN A 827 7.62 -1.80 -14.00
C ASN A 827 8.91 -1.30 -14.68
N THR A 828 9.40 -0.12 -14.27
CA THR A 828 10.60 0.47 -14.85
C THR A 828 11.81 -0.43 -14.59
N ASP A 829 12.61 -0.69 -15.61
CA ASP A 829 13.82 -1.51 -15.52
C ASP A 829 14.96 -0.82 -14.75
N TRP A 830 15.02 0.51 -14.77
CA TRP A 830 16.07 1.30 -14.08
C TRP A 830 15.50 2.44 -13.25
N ARG A 831 15.87 2.51 -11.98
CA ARG A 831 15.60 3.62 -11.07
C ARG A 831 16.87 4.01 -10.33
N HIS A 832 17.09 5.31 -10.09
CA HIS A 832 18.18 5.75 -9.21
C HIS A 832 17.86 7.04 -8.48
N THR A 833 18.59 7.24 -7.37
CA THR A 833 18.70 8.51 -6.67
C THR A 833 20.17 8.89 -6.54
N LEU A 834 20.50 10.13 -6.91
CA LEU A 834 21.81 10.73 -6.70
C LEU A 834 21.62 11.95 -5.81
N SER A 835 22.22 11.95 -4.62
CA SER A 835 22.20 13.06 -3.68
C SER A 835 23.60 13.66 -3.49
N ALA A 836 23.64 14.97 -3.33
CA ALA A 836 24.85 15.71 -2.96
C ALA A 836 24.49 16.69 -1.84
N ASN A 837 25.11 16.56 -0.68
CA ASN A 837 24.92 17.41 0.48
C ASN A 837 26.22 18.09 0.82
N TYR A 838 26.22 19.41 0.95
CA TYR A 838 27.36 20.20 1.35
C TYR A 838 27.08 20.90 2.67
N ALA A 839 27.88 20.58 3.67
CA ALA A 839 27.80 21.16 5.02
C ALA A 839 29.03 22.06 5.26
N LYS A 840 28.79 23.27 5.73
CA LYS A 840 29.86 24.20 6.13
C LYS A 840 29.41 25.08 7.27
N ASP A 841 30.22 25.16 8.33
CA ASP A 841 29.91 25.91 9.55
C ASP A 841 28.52 25.57 10.07
N ASN A 842 27.58 26.52 10.00
CA ASN A 842 26.21 26.41 10.50
C ASN A 842 25.14 26.24 9.42
N TRP A 843 25.51 25.93 8.18
CA TRP A 843 24.54 25.69 7.12
C TRP A 843 24.85 24.43 6.32
N THR A 844 23.78 23.78 5.86
CA THR A 844 23.85 22.65 4.94
C THR A 844 22.93 22.91 3.76
N VAL A 845 23.38 22.57 2.56
CA VAL A 845 22.54 22.56 1.36
C VAL A 845 22.63 21.22 0.68
N GLY A 846 21.51 20.76 0.15
CA GLY A 846 21.38 19.47 -0.51
C GLY A 846 20.67 19.57 -1.86
N ALA A 847 21.09 18.71 -2.78
CA ALA A 847 20.40 18.46 -4.04
C ALA A 847 20.24 16.95 -4.23
N LYS A 848 19.03 16.50 -4.64
CA LYS A 848 18.75 15.10 -4.91
C LYS A 848 18.10 14.98 -6.29
N TRP A 849 18.70 14.18 -7.15
CA TRP A 849 18.16 13.80 -8.44
C TRP A 849 17.54 12.41 -8.33
N ARG A 850 16.26 12.29 -8.69
CA ARG A 850 15.52 11.03 -8.75
C ARG A 850 15.17 10.74 -10.20
N TYR A 851 15.41 9.52 -10.66
CA TYR A 851 15.19 9.10 -12.04
C TYR A 851 14.40 7.80 -12.09
N PHE A 852 13.42 7.77 -12.99
CA PHE A 852 12.60 6.62 -13.35
C PHE A 852 12.75 6.35 -14.84
N GLY A 853 13.11 5.12 -15.20
CA GLY A 853 13.28 4.67 -16.58
C GLY A 853 11.99 4.70 -17.39
N SER A 854 12.11 4.36 -18.65
CA SER A 854 11.04 4.41 -19.67
C SER A 854 10.59 2.98 -20.00
N PRO A 855 9.55 2.44 -19.37
CA PRO A 855 9.04 1.12 -19.72
C PRO A 855 8.29 1.16 -21.07
N ASP A 856 8.33 0.04 -21.78
CA ASP A 856 7.54 -0.20 -22.98
C ASP A 856 6.05 -0.23 -22.61
N TYR A 857 5.24 0.56 -23.30
CA TYR A 857 3.81 0.64 -23.07
C TYR A 857 3.06 -0.34 -23.96
N GLN A 858 2.40 -1.33 -23.35
CA GLN A 858 1.58 -2.31 -24.06
C GLN A 858 0.16 -1.76 -24.23
N GLY A 859 -0.28 -1.62 -25.46
CA GLY A 859 -1.60 -1.10 -25.80
C GLY A 859 -1.58 0.15 -26.68
N THR A 860 -2.77 0.69 -26.95
CA THR A 860 -2.96 1.82 -27.85
C THR A 860 -3.36 3.06 -27.06
N ASN A 861 -2.40 3.80 -26.54
CA ASN A 861 -2.64 5.06 -25.83
C ASN A 861 -1.96 6.23 -26.56
N ALA A 862 -2.71 7.30 -26.80
CA ALA A 862 -2.21 8.47 -27.51
C ALA A 862 -1.12 9.23 -26.73
N LEU A 863 -1.06 9.09 -25.41
CA LEU A 863 -0.08 9.72 -24.53
C LEU A 863 1.22 8.94 -24.42
N ALA A 864 1.13 7.62 -24.29
CA ALA A 864 2.28 6.73 -24.12
C ALA A 864 2.80 6.13 -25.44
N LYS A 865 1.98 6.05 -26.48
CA LYS A 865 2.27 5.45 -27.79
C LYS A 865 2.95 4.06 -27.73
N LYS A 866 4.28 3.99 -27.55
CA LYS A 866 5.06 2.75 -27.42
C LYS A 866 5.85 2.69 -26.12
N GLU A 867 6.00 3.80 -25.42
CA GLU A 867 6.75 3.89 -24.18
C GLU A 867 6.11 4.89 -23.24
N LEU A 868 6.18 4.64 -21.94
CA LEU A 868 5.95 5.62 -20.91
C LEU A 868 7.26 6.39 -20.71
N LYS A 869 7.25 7.70 -20.96
CA LYS A 869 8.49 8.50 -20.95
C LYS A 869 9.20 8.45 -19.61
N ALA A 870 10.52 8.34 -19.64
CA ALA A 870 11.36 8.49 -18.46
C ALA A 870 11.12 9.83 -17.74
N VAL A 871 11.21 9.80 -16.41
CA VAL A 871 10.96 10.97 -15.56
C VAL A 871 12.18 11.27 -14.69
N SER A 872 12.53 12.54 -14.62
CA SER A 872 13.56 13.06 -13.71
C SER A 872 12.96 14.12 -12.81
N TYR A 873 13.20 13.98 -11.51
CA TYR A 873 12.85 14.98 -10.51
C TYR A 873 14.11 15.54 -9.87
N LEU A 874 14.12 16.83 -9.58
CA LEU A 874 15.16 17.52 -8.82
C LEU A 874 14.56 18.04 -7.52
N ASP A 875 15.18 17.68 -6.41
CA ASP A 875 14.83 18.13 -5.06
C ASP A 875 15.95 19.00 -4.51
N LEU A 876 15.62 20.07 -3.80
CA LEU A 876 16.57 20.99 -3.17
C LEU A 876 16.20 21.16 -1.70
N SER A 877 17.20 21.16 -0.83
CA SER A 877 17.03 21.34 0.61
C SER A 877 18.11 22.27 1.19
N GLY A 878 17.81 22.87 2.34
CA GLY A 878 18.79 23.63 3.10
C GLY A 878 18.42 23.73 4.55
N SER A 879 19.42 23.74 5.41
CA SER A 879 19.29 24.01 6.85
C SER A 879 20.29 25.06 7.30
N TYR A 880 19.90 25.79 8.36
CA TYR A 880 20.72 26.83 8.97
C TYR A 880 20.58 26.84 10.48
N VAL A 881 21.68 26.59 11.17
CA VAL A 881 21.77 26.68 12.64
C VAL A 881 21.93 28.15 13.03
N VAL A 882 20.86 28.78 13.47
CA VAL A 882 20.81 30.20 13.86
C VAL A 882 21.57 30.44 15.16
N SER A 883 21.41 29.49 16.10
CA SER A 883 22.07 29.46 17.40
C SER A 883 22.16 28.01 17.89
N GLU A 884 22.82 27.75 18.98
CA GLU A 884 22.88 26.43 19.62
C GLU A 884 21.47 25.85 19.91
N THR A 885 20.47 26.74 20.08
CA THR A 885 19.09 26.34 20.41
C THR A 885 18.11 26.38 19.24
N ILE A 886 18.45 26.94 18.06
CA ILE A 886 17.51 27.15 16.97
C ILE A 886 18.13 26.70 15.64
N GLU A 887 17.45 25.80 14.97
CA GLU A 887 17.74 25.38 13.59
C GLU A 887 16.52 25.64 12.71
N LEU A 888 16.75 26.20 11.50
CA LEU A 888 15.75 26.38 10.47
C LEU A 888 16.05 25.41 9.31
N SER A 889 15.03 24.75 8.76
CA SER A 889 15.19 23.98 7.53
C SER A 889 14.05 24.26 6.56
N ALA A 890 14.36 24.24 5.27
CA ALA A 890 13.38 24.43 4.21
C ALA A 890 13.86 23.75 2.91
N GLY A 891 12.90 23.43 2.06
CA GLY A 891 13.24 22.83 0.77
C GLY A 891 12.04 22.66 -0.14
N ALA A 892 12.32 22.12 -1.32
CA ALA A 892 11.30 21.74 -2.29
C ALA A 892 11.69 20.44 -2.99
N ARG A 893 10.75 19.52 -3.08
CA ARG A 893 10.84 18.33 -3.93
C ARG A 893 10.18 18.63 -5.26
N ASN A 894 10.66 17.97 -6.32
CA ASN A 894 10.19 18.24 -7.69
C ASN A 894 10.16 19.76 -7.97
N VAL A 895 11.31 20.44 -7.74
CA VAL A 895 11.41 21.89 -7.80
C VAL A 895 11.00 22.47 -9.15
N LEU A 896 11.11 21.67 -10.21
CA LEU A 896 10.74 22.04 -11.59
C LEU A 896 9.24 21.83 -11.88
N ASP A 897 8.46 21.36 -10.90
CA ASP A 897 7.02 21.08 -11.04
C ASP A 897 6.70 20.13 -12.21
N LYS A 898 7.50 19.08 -12.33
CA LYS A 898 7.35 18.08 -13.39
C LYS A 898 6.11 17.24 -13.15
N GLU A 899 5.20 17.22 -14.12
CA GLU A 899 4.01 16.38 -14.10
C GLU A 899 4.37 14.89 -14.18
N PRO A 900 3.58 14.02 -13.55
CA PRO A 900 3.73 12.57 -13.70
C PRO A 900 3.31 12.11 -15.11
N PRO A 901 3.79 10.98 -15.59
CA PRO A 901 3.30 10.40 -16.85
C PRO A 901 1.81 10.08 -16.74
N MET A 902 1.02 10.47 -17.73
CA MET A 902 -0.40 10.20 -17.76
C MET A 902 -0.69 8.87 -18.48
N VAL A 903 -1.61 8.12 -17.91
CA VAL A 903 -2.20 6.89 -18.46
C VAL A 903 -3.72 6.95 -18.27
N GLY A 904 -4.47 6.19 -19.02
CA GLY A 904 -5.93 6.10 -18.88
C GLY A 904 -6.39 4.65 -18.79
N GLY A 905 -7.70 4.43 -18.65
CA GLY A 905 -8.29 3.10 -18.76
C GLY A 905 -8.43 2.30 -17.48
N GLY A 906 -8.39 2.96 -16.31
CA GLY A 906 -8.70 2.28 -15.04
C GLY A 906 -7.60 1.37 -14.48
N LEU A 907 -6.44 1.29 -15.13
CA LEU A 907 -5.25 0.56 -14.66
C LEU A 907 -4.43 1.35 -13.65
N ASN A 908 -4.99 2.44 -13.19
CA ASN A 908 -4.32 3.41 -12.35
C ASN A 908 -4.74 3.21 -10.88
N PRO A 909 -3.83 2.81 -9.97
CA PRO A 909 -4.16 2.56 -8.57
C PRO A 909 -4.60 3.82 -7.81
N THR A 910 -4.19 5.01 -8.28
CA THR A 910 -4.61 6.29 -7.68
C THR A 910 -5.97 6.78 -8.21
N ASN A 911 -6.50 6.13 -9.23
CA ASN A 911 -7.72 6.54 -9.94
C ASN A 911 -7.64 7.96 -10.54
N ALA A 912 -6.44 8.44 -10.87
CA ALA A 912 -6.13 9.83 -11.21
C ALA A 912 -5.27 9.99 -12.49
N ASN A 913 -5.37 9.08 -13.43
CA ASN A 913 -4.62 9.05 -14.71
C ASN A 913 -3.09 8.92 -14.57
N THR A 914 -2.56 8.55 -13.41
CA THR A 914 -1.12 8.39 -13.20
C THR A 914 -0.82 7.28 -12.18
N TYR A 915 0.40 6.78 -12.15
CA TYR A 915 0.83 5.76 -11.19
C TYR A 915 1.35 6.40 -9.90
N GLY A 916 1.15 5.74 -8.76
CA GLY A 916 1.60 6.17 -7.43
C GLY A 916 3.12 6.22 -7.22
N ASN A 917 3.89 5.62 -8.13
CA ASN A 917 5.37 5.64 -8.13
C ASN A 917 5.97 7.03 -8.39
N TYR A 918 5.21 7.94 -9.02
CA TYR A 918 5.65 9.28 -9.40
C TYR A 918 5.19 10.35 -8.41
N ASP A 919 5.73 11.57 -8.51
CA ASP A 919 5.27 12.73 -7.74
C ASP A 919 3.90 13.20 -8.27
N VAL A 920 2.85 12.55 -7.78
CA VAL A 920 1.48 12.69 -8.33
C VAL A 920 0.83 14.05 -8.09
N LEU A 921 1.35 14.88 -7.16
CA LEU A 921 0.73 16.14 -6.76
C LEU A 921 1.49 17.39 -7.22
N GLY A 922 2.62 17.23 -7.95
CA GLY A 922 3.48 18.33 -8.39
C GLY A 922 4.58 18.68 -7.38
N ARG A 923 4.99 19.96 -7.33
CA ARG A 923 6.05 20.43 -6.42
C ARG A 923 5.60 20.43 -4.98
N TYR A 924 6.36 19.74 -4.10
CA TYR A 924 6.17 19.79 -2.64
C TYR A 924 7.14 20.79 -2.03
N VAL A 925 6.65 21.64 -1.12
CA VAL A 925 7.44 22.64 -0.38
C VAL A 925 7.27 22.46 1.12
N TYR A 926 8.33 22.70 1.88
CA TYR A 926 8.31 22.59 3.34
C TYR A 926 9.19 23.62 4.03
N ALA A 927 8.87 23.90 5.28
CA ALA A 927 9.69 24.70 6.19
C ALA A 927 9.50 24.20 7.63
N ASP A 928 10.60 24.02 8.34
CA ASP A 928 10.62 23.58 9.73
C ASP A 928 11.47 24.52 10.59
N VAL A 929 11.11 24.61 11.87
CA VAL A 929 11.93 25.19 12.91
C VAL A 929 12.10 24.18 14.04
N THR A 930 13.35 23.95 14.46
CA THR A 930 13.68 23.03 15.55
C THR A 930 14.31 23.84 16.70
N PHE A 931 13.77 23.68 17.88
CA PHE A 931 14.33 24.21 19.14
C PHE A 931 14.95 23.08 19.94
N ARG A 932 16.19 23.30 20.45
CA ARG A 932 16.92 22.37 21.30
C ARG A 932 17.31 23.05 22.59
N PHE A 933 17.13 22.37 23.74
CA PHE A 933 17.43 22.87 25.08
C PHE A 933 18.12 21.81 25.90
#